data_87af38a7d04c232e5d31290e445767cf
#
_entry.id   87af38a7d04c232e5d31290e445767cf
#
_cell.length_a   1.000
_cell.length_b   1.000
_cell.length_c   1.000
_cell.angle_alpha   90.00
_cell.angle_beta   90.00
_cell.angle_gamma   90.00
#
_symmetry.space_group_name_H-M   'P 1'
#
loop_
_entity.id
_entity.type
_entity.pdbx_description
1 polymer ?
#
loop_
_entity_poly.entity_id
_entity_poly.type
_entity_poly.pdbx_seq_one_letter_code
_entity_poly.pdbx_strand_id
1 'polypeptide(L)'
;EKVKLALQVGQPEGGQKFVEKEFQITLQEGRQKLEYDYSLGTDMKKWDEFTPELYNLSVVCRFDRKKTERKDVSFGMREIDNGQGILTVNGNRIFLRGTLECCIFPLTGTPPMTEEGWMKVFATAKEWGLNHLRFHSWCPPEAAFCVADKLGFYLQVELPNWSYTIGKDEAMTQFLYNEFDRIVEAYGNHPSFCMMSVGNELQYDFKLLNDMVRYMKGKDSRRLYTTSTFTFEKGHGAKPEPEDDFFVTQWTDKGWVRGQGIFDQEPPCFYKDYSAAMQDMNVPLISHEIGQYAVFPNLKEIEKYTGVLEPLNFKAVKQDLQKKGLYSKAEDFLEASGKLAVLLYKEEIERAMKTKQFSGFQLLDLHDFPGQGTALVGLLDAFWDSKGLIEASAFRQFCAPVVPLARFAKAVYSGDEMFSASIEVVNYSNAAIDNKQIMWQLADEAGTQISNGRLNVESISKGTVTQCGDIRAELKSVRKASKLYLTVSVEGTEWKNTWPVWVYPRIESLNVGDVLLTQDVEEALAALNQGRKVLFSPKMSYLKGLEGKFLPVFWSPVHFPRQAGTMGLLCNTQHAALRHFPTEMHSNWQWWNLVKRSKVLVVDSLPPVEPIVESIDNFTNNRKLVSVFETKCGKGKLIMSAMDILSEGSDKPEIQQMLYSLVTYMNSESFAPRTMLGEEDIRSLILKNEGKVIETKATSIYRGLD
;
A
#
# COMPACT_ATOMS: atom_id res chain seq x y z
N GLU A 1 23.50 -4.37 -54.62
CA GLU A 1 22.87 -5.64 -54.91
C GLU A 1 21.35 -5.46 -54.96
N LYS A 2 20.68 -6.06 -55.98
CA LYS A 2 19.19 -6.04 -56.07
C LYS A 2 18.64 -7.23 -55.29
N VAL A 3 17.72 -6.97 -54.36
CA VAL A 3 17.10 -7.99 -53.53
C VAL A 3 15.58 -7.81 -53.51
N LYS A 4 14.84 -8.87 -53.22
CA LYS A 4 13.41 -8.80 -52.94
C LYS A 4 13.20 -8.78 -51.43
N LEU A 5 12.50 -7.77 -50.94
CA LEU A 5 12.03 -7.66 -49.56
C LEU A 5 10.54 -7.99 -49.53
N ALA A 6 10.19 -9.03 -48.76
CA ALA A 6 8.80 -9.38 -48.49
C ALA A 6 8.44 -9.06 -47.04
N LEU A 7 7.31 -8.38 -46.87
CA LEU A 7 6.73 -8.07 -45.54
C LEU A 7 5.42 -8.85 -45.41
N GLN A 8 5.29 -9.65 -44.39
CA GLN A 8 4.09 -10.37 -44.04
C GLN A 8 3.70 -10.15 -42.59
N VAL A 9 2.50 -9.71 -42.35
CA VAL A 9 1.95 -9.59 -40.99
C VAL A 9 0.91 -10.68 -40.77
N GLY A 10 0.91 -11.24 -39.55
CA GLY A 10 -0.07 -12.22 -39.09
C GLY A 10 -0.19 -12.25 -37.60
N GLN A 11 -1.28 -12.82 -37.09
CA GLN A 11 -1.38 -13.13 -35.67
C GLN A 11 -0.50 -14.37 -35.35
N PRO A 12 0.07 -14.45 -34.14
CA PRO A 12 0.75 -15.66 -33.66
C PRO A 12 -0.18 -16.90 -33.77
N GLU A 13 0.42 -18.09 -33.83
CA GLU A 13 -0.28 -19.39 -33.79
C GLU A 13 -1.33 -19.64 -34.90
N GLY A 14 -1.15 -19.01 -36.07
CA GLY A 14 -1.97 -19.34 -37.25
C GLY A 14 -3.31 -18.60 -37.35
N GLY A 15 -3.49 -17.51 -36.56
CA GLY A 15 -4.64 -16.61 -36.67
C GLY A 15 -4.66 -15.84 -37.98
N GLN A 16 -5.30 -14.67 -37.98
CA GLN A 16 -5.47 -13.81 -39.16
C GLN A 16 -4.14 -13.49 -39.83
N LYS A 17 -4.06 -13.70 -41.15
CA LYS A 17 -2.93 -13.29 -42.00
C LYS A 17 -3.34 -12.13 -42.89
N PHE A 18 -2.46 -11.13 -42.98
CA PHE A 18 -2.64 -9.99 -43.87
C PHE A 18 -1.91 -10.22 -45.19
N VAL A 19 -2.22 -9.41 -46.19
CA VAL A 19 -1.64 -9.57 -47.53
C VAL A 19 -0.14 -9.32 -47.52
N GLU A 20 0.64 -10.27 -48.04
CA GLU A 20 2.10 -10.12 -48.20
C GLU A 20 2.38 -8.97 -49.19
N LYS A 21 3.30 -8.09 -48.81
CA LYS A 21 3.78 -6.99 -49.70
C LYS A 21 5.22 -7.28 -50.10
N GLU A 22 5.50 -7.27 -51.39
CA GLU A 22 6.86 -7.45 -51.93
C GLU A 22 7.37 -6.14 -52.53
N PHE A 23 8.65 -5.84 -52.28
CA PHE A 23 9.37 -4.68 -52.79
C PHE A 23 10.68 -5.12 -53.42
N GLN A 24 11.05 -4.52 -54.57
CA GLN A 24 12.40 -4.63 -55.10
C GLN A 24 13.23 -3.47 -54.56
N ILE A 25 14.32 -3.77 -53.87
CA ILE A 25 15.23 -2.80 -53.29
C ILE A 25 16.64 -2.97 -53.83
N THR A 26 17.40 -1.91 -53.84
CA THR A 26 18.84 -1.95 -54.12
C THR A 26 19.61 -1.69 -52.85
N LEU A 27 20.31 -2.71 -52.37
CA LEU A 27 21.18 -2.56 -51.21
C LEU A 27 22.46 -1.84 -51.62
N GLN A 28 22.87 -0.89 -50.78
CA GLN A 28 24.13 -0.21 -50.86
C GLN A 28 25.11 -0.71 -49.80
N GLU A 29 26.36 -0.38 -49.89
CA GLU A 29 27.34 -0.70 -48.86
C GLU A 29 27.09 0.20 -47.62
N GLY A 30 27.14 -0.39 -46.42
CA GLY A 30 26.93 0.30 -45.16
C GLY A 30 25.46 0.16 -44.64
N ARG A 31 25.13 0.99 -43.65
CA ARG A 31 23.78 1.02 -43.02
C ARG A 31 22.80 1.80 -43.89
N GLN A 32 21.66 1.19 -44.16
CA GLN A 32 20.60 1.78 -44.98
C GLN A 32 19.29 1.72 -44.22
N LYS A 33 18.54 2.85 -44.16
CA LYS A 33 17.19 2.92 -43.60
C LYS A 33 16.19 2.91 -44.72
N LEU A 34 15.17 2.02 -44.64
CA LEU A 34 14.05 1.92 -45.55
C LEU A 34 12.78 2.05 -44.74
N GLU A 35 11.81 2.81 -45.26
CA GLU A 35 10.51 3.01 -44.63
C GLU A 35 9.41 2.55 -45.57
N TYR A 36 8.45 1.76 -45.06
CA TYR A 36 7.32 1.28 -45.83
C TYR A 36 6.05 1.34 -45.00
N ASP A 37 4.99 1.85 -45.60
CA ASP A 37 3.65 1.81 -45.04
C ASP A 37 2.99 0.45 -45.30
N TYR A 38 2.56 -0.19 -44.22
CA TYR A 38 1.83 -1.46 -44.29
C TYR A 38 0.50 -1.30 -43.55
N SER A 39 -0.61 -1.17 -44.34
CA SER A 39 -1.96 -1.06 -43.76
C SER A 39 -2.46 -2.41 -43.29
N LEU A 40 -2.90 -2.47 -42.02
CA LEU A 40 -3.57 -3.65 -41.44
C LEU A 40 -5.08 -3.64 -41.66
N GLY A 41 -5.64 -2.58 -42.27
CA GLY A 41 -7.09 -2.42 -42.48
C GLY A 41 -7.83 -2.03 -41.20
N THR A 42 -9.15 -2.17 -41.22
CA THR A 42 -10.04 -1.80 -40.11
C THR A 42 -10.33 -2.94 -39.12
N ASP A 43 -10.07 -4.17 -39.53
CA ASP A 43 -10.42 -5.39 -38.77
C ASP A 43 -9.34 -5.82 -37.77
N MET A 44 -8.27 -5.04 -37.66
CA MET A 44 -7.22 -5.31 -36.70
C MET A 44 -7.72 -5.08 -35.25
N LYS A 45 -7.35 -5.97 -34.35
CA LYS A 45 -7.64 -5.82 -32.93
C LYS A 45 -6.55 -4.96 -32.26
N LYS A 46 -6.98 -4.06 -31.41
CA LYS A 46 -6.06 -3.24 -30.61
C LYS A 46 -5.66 -3.98 -29.34
N TRP A 47 -4.44 -3.70 -28.88
CA TRP A 47 -3.87 -4.24 -27.65
C TRP A 47 -4.28 -3.41 -26.44
N ASP A 48 -4.75 -4.07 -25.37
CA ASP A 48 -4.97 -3.48 -24.05
C ASP A 48 -4.89 -4.53 -22.94
N GLU A 49 -5.17 -4.14 -21.68
CA GLU A 49 -5.16 -5.01 -20.50
C GLU A 49 -6.07 -6.24 -20.63
N PHE A 50 -7.20 -6.13 -21.34
CA PHE A 50 -8.23 -7.16 -21.45
C PHE A 50 -8.13 -7.94 -22.76
N THR A 51 -7.51 -7.33 -23.76
CA THR A 51 -7.35 -7.90 -25.11
C THR A 51 -5.90 -7.68 -25.55
N PRO A 52 -4.93 -8.42 -24.99
CA PRO A 52 -3.50 -8.22 -25.29
C PRO A 52 -3.12 -8.86 -26.64
N GLU A 53 -3.78 -8.41 -27.72
CA GLU A 53 -3.60 -8.95 -29.07
C GLU A 53 -2.25 -8.52 -29.66
N LEU A 54 -1.50 -9.50 -30.14
CA LEU A 54 -0.19 -9.31 -30.76
C LEU A 54 -0.21 -9.73 -32.21
N TYR A 55 0.65 -9.12 -32.97
CA TYR A 55 0.93 -9.43 -34.37
C TYR A 55 2.41 -9.74 -34.55
N ASN A 56 2.72 -10.54 -35.55
CA ASN A 56 4.09 -10.85 -35.96
C ASN A 56 4.35 -10.32 -37.36
N LEU A 57 5.33 -9.43 -37.50
CA LEU A 57 5.84 -8.98 -38.78
C LEU A 57 7.04 -9.86 -39.16
N SER A 58 6.88 -10.64 -40.23
CA SER A 58 7.98 -11.35 -40.87
C SER A 58 8.58 -10.50 -41.99
N VAL A 59 9.83 -10.15 -41.83
CA VAL A 59 10.64 -9.46 -42.86
C VAL A 59 11.55 -10.48 -43.51
N VAL A 60 11.34 -10.74 -44.80
CA VAL A 60 12.09 -11.74 -45.56
C VAL A 60 12.85 -11.05 -46.70
N CYS A 61 14.17 -11.09 -46.62
CA CYS A 61 15.05 -10.58 -47.63
C CYS A 61 15.58 -11.75 -48.52
N ARG A 62 15.21 -11.76 -49.79
CA ARG A 62 15.64 -12.77 -50.77
C ARG A 62 16.74 -12.16 -51.63
N PHE A 63 17.96 -12.56 -51.38
CA PHE A 63 19.12 -12.32 -52.23
C PHE A 63 19.04 -13.33 -53.36
N ASP A 64 19.79 -13.32 -54.37
CA ASP A 64 19.72 -14.28 -55.47
C ASP A 64 19.08 -15.64 -55.14
N ARG A 65 18.88 -16.51 -56.08
CA ARG A 65 18.08 -17.78 -55.97
C ARG A 65 18.46 -18.73 -54.81
N LYS A 66 19.47 -18.42 -53.98
CA LYS A 66 20.01 -19.34 -52.97
C LYS A 66 20.13 -18.80 -51.54
N LYS A 67 20.00 -17.50 -51.28
CA LYS A 67 20.11 -16.93 -49.93
C LYS A 67 18.85 -16.18 -49.54
N THR A 68 18.30 -16.55 -48.42
CA THR A 68 17.16 -15.88 -47.80
C THR A 68 17.48 -15.58 -46.34
N GLU A 69 17.29 -14.36 -45.94
CA GLU A 69 17.33 -13.95 -44.51
C GLU A 69 15.94 -13.57 -44.07
N ARG A 70 15.59 -13.94 -42.83
CA ARG A 70 14.31 -13.65 -42.23
C ARG A 70 14.50 -13.07 -40.84
N LYS A 71 13.73 -12.06 -40.51
CA LYS A 71 13.57 -11.54 -39.17
C LYS A 71 12.08 -11.41 -38.85
N ASP A 72 11.71 -11.91 -37.68
CA ASP A 72 10.35 -11.77 -37.16
C ASP A 72 10.37 -10.76 -36.02
N VAL A 73 9.35 -9.91 -35.96
CA VAL A 73 9.18 -8.85 -34.93
C VAL A 73 7.77 -8.91 -34.43
N SER A 74 7.60 -9.12 -33.12
CA SER A 74 6.31 -9.03 -32.46
C SER A 74 5.95 -7.56 -32.18
N PHE A 75 4.67 -7.19 -32.32
CA PHE A 75 4.17 -5.88 -32.00
C PHE A 75 2.67 -5.92 -31.67
N GLY A 76 2.16 -4.90 -31.00
CA GLY A 76 0.73 -4.69 -30.77
C GLY A 76 0.31 -3.28 -31.19
N MET A 77 -0.94 -3.15 -31.58
CA MET A 77 -1.52 -1.86 -32.02
C MET A 77 -2.26 -1.22 -30.86
N ARG A 78 -1.74 -0.12 -30.34
CA ARG A 78 -2.42 0.64 -29.27
C ARG A 78 -2.19 2.14 -29.44
N GLU A 79 -3.09 2.90 -28.87
CA GLU A 79 -2.98 4.34 -28.71
C GLU A 79 -3.10 4.65 -27.21
N ILE A 80 -2.14 5.38 -26.66
CA ILE A 80 -2.22 5.91 -25.29
C ILE A 80 -2.30 7.42 -25.35
N ASP A 81 -3.20 8.00 -24.56
CA ASP A 81 -3.45 9.43 -24.55
C ASP A 81 -3.70 9.95 -23.13
N ASN A 82 -3.41 11.23 -22.92
CA ASN A 82 -3.54 11.94 -21.63
C ASN A 82 -4.52 13.12 -21.69
N GLY A 83 -5.36 13.15 -22.71
CA GLY A 83 -6.33 14.24 -22.92
C GLY A 83 -7.26 14.44 -21.73
N GLN A 84 -7.58 15.70 -21.43
CA GLN A 84 -8.44 16.11 -20.30
C GLN A 84 -7.89 15.70 -18.91
N GLY A 85 -6.57 15.47 -18.78
CA GLY A 85 -5.96 15.09 -17.52
C GLY A 85 -6.28 13.67 -17.03
N ILE A 86 -6.66 12.77 -17.96
CA ILE A 86 -6.92 11.37 -17.67
C ILE A 86 -6.15 10.46 -18.62
N LEU A 87 -5.80 9.27 -18.16
CA LEU A 87 -5.16 8.25 -19.00
C LEU A 87 -6.21 7.46 -19.78
N THR A 88 -6.00 7.34 -21.09
CA THR A 88 -6.79 6.45 -21.94
C THR A 88 -5.91 5.52 -22.76
N VAL A 89 -6.39 4.32 -23.01
CA VAL A 89 -5.82 3.38 -23.99
C VAL A 89 -6.92 3.03 -25.00
N ASN A 90 -6.63 3.25 -26.27
CA ASN A 90 -7.60 3.04 -27.37
C ASN A 90 -8.91 3.83 -27.17
N GLY A 91 -8.83 5.03 -26.56
CA GLY A 91 -9.98 5.87 -26.22
C GLY A 91 -10.79 5.40 -25.00
N ASN A 92 -10.39 4.31 -24.34
CA ASN A 92 -11.00 3.85 -23.10
C ASN A 92 -10.17 4.34 -21.92
N ARG A 93 -10.84 4.97 -20.94
CA ARG A 93 -10.17 5.39 -19.71
C ARG A 93 -9.68 4.18 -18.94
N ILE A 94 -8.44 4.22 -18.50
CA ILE A 94 -7.80 3.23 -17.66
C ILE A 94 -7.50 3.80 -16.28
N PHE A 95 -7.28 2.90 -15.30
CA PHE A 95 -6.78 3.21 -13.98
C PHE A 95 -5.59 2.29 -13.68
N LEU A 96 -4.43 2.87 -13.44
CA LEU A 96 -3.21 2.12 -13.15
C LEU A 96 -3.23 1.60 -11.71
N ARG A 97 -3.29 0.29 -11.58
CA ARG A 97 -3.12 -0.44 -10.33
C ARG A 97 -1.71 -1.00 -10.33
N GLY A 98 -0.77 -0.22 -9.83
CA GLY A 98 0.65 -0.47 -10.05
C GLY A 98 1.42 -0.90 -8.82
N THR A 99 2.56 -1.54 -9.07
CA THR A 99 3.64 -1.76 -8.12
C THR A 99 4.98 -1.46 -8.78
N LEU A 100 6.05 -1.46 -7.98
CA LEU A 100 7.41 -1.24 -8.47
C LEU A 100 8.14 -2.58 -8.69
N GLU A 101 9.22 -2.52 -9.47
CA GLU A 101 10.26 -3.53 -9.55
C GLU A 101 11.62 -2.83 -9.45
N CYS A 102 12.31 -3.10 -8.36
CA CYS A 102 13.55 -2.42 -7.99
C CYS A 102 14.80 -3.28 -8.26
N CYS A 103 14.72 -4.20 -9.21
CA CYS A 103 15.79 -5.16 -9.58
C CYS A 103 16.19 -6.08 -8.43
N ILE A 104 15.20 -6.65 -7.73
CA ILE A 104 15.39 -7.51 -6.55
C ILE A 104 15.23 -8.98 -6.92
N PHE A 105 16.34 -9.66 -7.13
CA PHE A 105 16.41 -11.10 -7.49
C PHE A 105 17.44 -11.80 -6.61
N PRO A 106 17.07 -12.25 -5.38
CA PRO A 106 18.04 -12.73 -4.40
C PRO A 106 18.81 -13.99 -4.79
N LEU A 107 18.23 -14.83 -5.64
CA LEU A 107 18.88 -16.08 -6.08
C LEU A 107 20.02 -15.84 -7.09
N THR A 108 19.85 -14.87 -7.95
CA THR A 108 20.75 -14.60 -9.08
C THR A 108 21.58 -13.33 -8.93
N GLY A 109 21.08 -12.37 -8.15
CA GLY A 109 21.65 -11.00 -8.05
C GLY A 109 21.49 -10.18 -9.32
N THR A 110 20.81 -10.72 -10.34
CA THR A 110 20.53 -10.09 -11.62
C THR A 110 19.10 -10.43 -12.07
N PRO A 111 18.46 -9.57 -12.89
CA PRO A 111 17.12 -9.86 -13.39
C PRO A 111 17.12 -11.08 -14.33
N PRO A 112 16.01 -11.82 -14.41
CA PRO A 112 15.87 -12.91 -15.36
C PRO A 112 16.01 -12.41 -16.80
N MET A 113 16.75 -13.16 -17.63
CA MET A 113 16.90 -12.90 -19.07
C MET A 113 15.92 -13.73 -19.91
N THR A 114 15.04 -14.51 -19.27
CA THR A 114 14.06 -15.38 -19.93
C THR A 114 12.63 -14.99 -19.58
N GLU A 115 11.70 -15.26 -20.47
CA GLU A 115 10.27 -15.00 -20.23
C GLU A 115 9.71 -15.82 -19.05
N GLU A 116 10.22 -17.02 -18.80
CA GLU A 116 9.79 -17.86 -17.67
C GLU A 116 10.02 -17.17 -16.32
N GLY A 117 11.18 -16.53 -16.13
CA GLY A 117 11.47 -15.78 -14.91
C GLY A 117 10.56 -14.57 -14.71
N TRP A 118 10.26 -13.85 -15.80
CA TRP A 118 9.34 -12.72 -15.75
C TRP A 118 7.87 -13.14 -15.66
N MET A 119 7.52 -14.31 -16.15
CA MET A 119 6.16 -14.84 -16.03
C MET A 119 5.74 -14.95 -14.57
N LYS A 120 6.63 -15.38 -13.65
CA LYS A 120 6.35 -15.42 -12.23
C LYS A 120 5.99 -14.01 -11.71
N VAL A 121 6.76 -12.99 -12.04
CA VAL A 121 6.54 -11.60 -11.59
C VAL A 121 5.19 -11.08 -12.08
N PHE A 122 4.97 -11.11 -13.38
CA PHE A 122 3.75 -10.52 -13.97
C PHE A 122 2.48 -11.32 -13.69
N ALA A 123 2.55 -12.67 -13.68
CA ALA A 123 1.39 -13.49 -13.38
C ALA A 123 0.96 -13.31 -11.91
N THR A 124 1.92 -13.26 -10.98
CA THR A 124 1.63 -12.96 -9.57
C THR A 124 1.03 -11.56 -9.42
N ALA A 125 1.62 -10.54 -10.04
CA ALA A 125 1.07 -9.18 -10.00
C ALA A 125 -0.37 -9.12 -10.54
N LYS A 126 -0.65 -9.83 -11.64
CA LYS A 126 -2.00 -9.91 -12.23
C LYS A 126 -2.98 -10.66 -11.33
N GLU A 127 -2.54 -11.75 -10.69
CA GLU A 127 -3.33 -12.50 -9.70
C GLU A 127 -3.77 -11.59 -8.55
N TRP A 128 -2.91 -10.63 -8.15
CA TRP A 128 -3.21 -9.62 -7.13
C TRP A 128 -4.00 -8.41 -7.67
N GLY A 129 -4.46 -8.45 -8.92
CA GLY A 129 -5.32 -7.43 -9.51
C GLY A 129 -4.57 -6.23 -10.11
N LEU A 130 -3.26 -6.28 -10.20
CA LEU A 130 -2.44 -5.22 -10.79
C LEU A 130 -2.44 -5.29 -12.32
N ASN A 131 -2.20 -4.15 -12.95
CA ASN A 131 -2.08 -3.99 -14.41
C ASN A 131 -0.92 -3.09 -14.84
N HIS A 132 -0.12 -2.63 -13.86
CA HIS A 132 0.95 -1.67 -14.10
C HIS A 132 2.20 -2.04 -13.30
N LEU A 133 3.38 -1.95 -13.95
CA LEU A 133 4.67 -2.15 -13.31
C LEU A 133 5.59 -0.97 -13.67
N ARG A 134 6.16 -0.34 -12.63
CA ARG A 134 7.18 0.69 -12.75
C ARG A 134 8.55 0.08 -12.45
N PHE A 135 9.49 0.22 -13.38
CA PHE A 135 10.88 -0.17 -13.17
C PHE A 135 11.64 0.99 -12.53
N HIS A 136 11.86 0.89 -11.24
CA HIS A 136 12.45 1.95 -10.43
C HIS A 136 13.93 2.14 -10.77
N SER A 137 14.17 3.21 -11.54
CA SER A 137 15.42 3.75 -12.06
C SER A 137 16.21 2.75 -12.89
N TRP A 138 15.52 1.93 -13.72
CA TRP A 138 16.18 1.05 -14.68
C TRP A 138 15.27 0.62 -15.84
N CYS A 139 15.87 0.06 -16.90
CA CYS A 139 15.16 -0.55 -18.01
C CYS A 139 15.35 -2.08 -17.96
N PRO A 140 14.26 -2.88 -17.92
CA PRO A 140 14.37 -4.32 -17.87
C PRO A 140 14.81 -4.92 -19.21
N PRO A 141 15.22 -6.21 -19.25
CA PRO A 141 15.53 -6.91 -20.49
C PRO A 141 14.27 -7.18 -21.33
N GLU A 142 14.46 -7.46 -22.63
CA GLU A 142 13.40 -7.75 -23.61
C GLU A 142 12.37 -8.76 -23.11
N ALA A 143 12.81 -9.78 -22.38
CA ALA A 143 11.94 -10.83 -21.82
C ALA A 143 10.83 -10.26 -20.92
N ALA A 144 11.08 -9.18 -20.16
CA ALA A 144 10.06 -8.52 -19.36
C ALA A 144 8.98 -7.87 -20.23
N PHE A 145 9.39 -7.17 -21.31
CA PHE A 145 8.43 -6.58 -22.25
C PHE A 145 7.61 -7.64 -22.95
N CYS A 146 8.24 -8.74 -23.39
CA CYS A 146 7.53 -9.85 -24.06
C CYS A 146 6.43 -10.44 -23.17
N VAL A 147 6.70 -10.63 -21.87
CA VAL A 147 5.69 -11.15 -20.93
C VAL A 147 4.61 -10.12 -20.65
N ALA A 148 4.98 -8.86 -20.46
CA ALA A 148 4.03 -7.77 -20.25
C ALA A 148 3.09 -7.59 -21.45
N ASP A 149 3.61 -7.71 -22.67
CA ASP A 149 2.82 -7.68 -23.91
C ASP A 149 1.76 -8.79 -23.95
N LYS A 150 2.16 -10.03 -23.57
CA LYS A 150 1.27 -11.20 -23.55
C LYS A 150 0.19 -11.13 -22.48
N LEU A 151 0.49 -10.49 -21.35
CA LEU A 151 -0.40 -10.40 -20.19
C LEU A 151 -1.21 -9.11 -20.11
N GLY A 152 -0.93 -8.10 -20.97
CA GLY A 152 -1.64 -6.85 -20.99
C GLY A 152 -1.25 -5.90 -19.84
N PHE A 153 0.05 -5.78 -19.54
CA PHE A 153 0.57 -4.85 -18.53
C PHE A 153 1.01 -3.53 -19.14
N TYR A 154 0.73 -2.43 -18.45
CA TYR A 154 1.20 -1.09 -18.79
C TYR A 154 2.52 -0.82 -18.07
N LEU A 155 3.61 -0.67 -18.78
CA LEU A 155 4.94 -0.48 -18.20
C LEU A 155 5.34 0.99 -18.17
N GLN A 156 5.93 1.40 -17.05
CA GLN A 156 6.72 2.62 -16.92
C GLN A 156 8.19 2.25 -16.75
N VAL A 157 9.01 2.65 -17.69
CA VAL A 157 10.47 2.51 -17.65
C VAL A 157 11.09 3.81 -17.18
N GLU A 158 12.17 3.74 -16.43
CA GLU A 158 12.95 4.90 -16.03
C GLU A 158 14.37 4.80 -16.60
N LEU A 159 14.95 5.94 -16.97
CA LEU A 159 16.39 5.98 -17.19
C LEU A 159 17.14 5.64 -15.89
N PRO A 160 18.35 5.07 -15.96
CA PRO A 160 19.12 4.69 -14.78
C PRO A 160 19.65 5.94 -14.05
N ASN A 161 18.72 6.70 -13.47
CA ASN A 161 18.99 8.03 -12.94
C ASN A 161 18.19 8.29 -11.66
N TRP A 162 18.91 8.48 -10.56
CA TRP A 162 18.39 8.95 -9.27
C TRP A 162 19.36 9.97 -8.72
N SER A 163 19.45 11.13 -9.40
CA SER A 163 20.45 12.17 -9.12
C SER A 163 19.81 13.41 -8.48
N TYR A 164 20.49 13.94 -7.47
CA TYR A 164 20.17 15.21 -6.84
C TYR A 164 20.99 16.38 -7.41
N THR A 165 21.70 16.16 -8.52
CA THR A 165 22.59 17.14 -9.14
C THR A 165 22.52 17.13 -10.67
N ILE A 166 21.29 17.03 -11.20
CA ILE A 166 21.01 17.01 -12.65
C ILE A 166 21.70 18.20 -13.33
N GLY A 167 22.33 17.94 -14.48
CA GLY A 167 23.01 18.97 -15.28
C GLY A 167 24.40 19.34 -14.83
N LYS A 168 24.90 18.88 -13.68
CA LYS A 168 26.28 19.16 -13.22
C LYS A 168 27.34 18.28 -13.87
N ASP A 169 26.93 17.11 -14.39
CA ASP A 169 27.79 16.17 -15.10
C ASP A 169 27.33 16.06 -16.55
N GLU A 170 28.12 16.62 -17.47
CA GLU A 170 27.85 16.60 -18.91
C GLU A 170 27.94 15.19 -19.50
N ALA A 171 28.88 14.36 -19.02
CA ALA A 171 29.04 12.99 -19.48
C ALA A 171 27.82 12.13 -19.10
N MET A 172 27.34 12.30 -17.87
CA MET A 172 26.09 11.66 -17.43
C MET A 172 24.89 12.13 -18.23
N THR A 173 24.78 13.42 -18.48
CA THR A 173 23.68 13.98 -19.30
C THR A 173 23.70 13.38 -20.71
N GLN A 174 24.88 13.33 -21.37
CA GLN A 174 25.01 12.72 -22.69
C GLN A 174 24.72 11.20 -22.67
N PHE A 175 25.12 10.51 -21.61
CA PHE A 175 24.79 9.10 -21.41
C PHE A 175 23.28 8.88 -21.37
N LEU A 176 22.54 9.70 -20.64
CA LEU A 176 21.06 9.58 -20.52
C LEU A 176 20.37 9.76 -21.87
N TYR A 177 20.77 10.72 -22.70
CA TYR A 177 20.25 10.86 -24.07
C TYR A 177 20.54 9.62 -24.93
N ASN A 178 21.77 9.12 -24.89
CA ASN A 178 22.16 7.94 -25.65
C ASN A 178 21.44 6.69 -25.18
N GLU A 179 21.22 6.55 -23.86
CA GLU A 179 20.51 5.42 -23.29
C GLU A 179 19.03 5.43 -23.65
N PHE A 180 18.40 6.60 -23.66
CA PHE A 180 17.04 6.75 -24.17
C PHE A 180 16.94 6.26 -25.62
N ASP A 181 17.83 6.73 -26.50
CA ASP A 181 17.83 6.34 -27.91
C ASP A 181 17.97 4.82 -28.08
N ARG A 182 18.83 4.16 -27.27
CA ARG A 182 19.01 2.70 -27.27
C ARG A 182 17.76 1.96 -26.80
N ILE A 183 17.13 2.43 -25.73
CA ILE A 183 15.91 1.81 -25.17
C ILE A 183 14.79 1.88 -26.20
N VAL A 184 14.58 3.01 -26.85
CA VAL A 184 13.55 3.18 -27.87
C VAL A 184 13.85 2.36 -29.13
N GLU A 185 15.12 2.31 -29.57
CA GLU A 185 15.53 1.49 -30.72
C GLU A 185 15.30 -0.01 -30.43
N ALA A 186 15.63 -0.48 -29.22
CA ALA A 186 15.51 -1.89 -28.85
C ALA A 186 14.07 -2.33 -28.55
N TYR A 187 13.33 -1.52 -27.77
CA TYR A 187 12.07 -1.94 -27.15
C TYR A 187 10.86 -1.12 -27.59
N GLY A 188 11.02 -0.16 -28.52
CA GLY A 188 9.95 0.75 -28.94
C GLY A 188 8.74 0.08 -29.59
N ASN A 189 8.84 -1.19 -30.02
CA ASN A 189 7.73 -1.93 -30.66
C ASN A 189 6.81 -2.64 -29.65
N HIS A 190 7.23 -2.77 -28.39
CA HIS A 190 6.43 -3.42 -27.37
C HIS A 190 5.21 -2.57 -26.99
N PRO A 191 3.97 -3.04 -27.16
CA PRO A 191 2.77 -2.26 -26.81
C PRO A 191 2.65 -2.00 -25.31
N SER A 192 3.22 -2.86 -24.47
CA SER A 192 3.28 -2.68 -23.01
C SER A 192 4.12 -1.48 -22.60
N PHE A 193 5.11 -1.05 -23.39
CA PHE A 193 5.94 0.10 -23.10
C PHE A 193 5.16 1.40 -23.30
N CYS A 194 4.42 1.83 -22.29
CA CYS A 194 3.46 2.92 -22.35
C CYS A 194 3.98 4.25 -21.82
N MET A 195 4.88 4.23 -20.84
CA MET A 195 5.28 5.40 -20.07
C MET A 195 6.79 5.39 -19.81
N MET A 196 7.39 6.58 -19.73
CA MET A 196 8.81 6.73 -19.41
C MET A 196 9.10 7.98 -18.59
N SER A 197 10.00 7.86 -17.62
CA SER A 197 10.53 8.97 -16.84
C SER A 197 12.03 9.14 -17.06
N VAL A 198 12.55 10.38 -16.93
CA VAL A 198 14.00 10.65 -16.95
C VAL A 198 14.68 10.03 -15.72
N GLY A 199 13.93 9.75 -14.66
CA GLY A 199 14.42 9.05 -13.47
C GLY A 199 13.53 9.25 -12.26
N ASN A 200 14.02 8.83 -11.08
CA ASN A 200 13.32 8.90 -9.81
C ASN A 200 13.83 10.05 -8.94
N GLU A 201 12.91 10.81 -8.33
CA GLU A 201 13.18 11.84 -7.32
C GLU A 201 14.32 12.81 -7.68
N LEU A 202 14.37 13.20 -8.95
CA LEU A 202 15.42 14.05 -9.49
C LEU A 202 15.36 15.47 -8.92
N GLN A 203 16.51 16.10 -8.75
CA GLN A 203 16.62 17.46 -8.23
C GLN A 203 17.60 18.29 -9.07
N TYR A 204 17.48 19.60 -9.01
CA TYR A 204 18.35 20.65 -9.52
C TYR A 204 17.91 21.27 -10.85
N ASP A 205 18.26 20.74 -12.02
CA ASP A 205 18.03 21.44 -13.31
C ASP A 205 16.76 20.96 -14.01
N PHE A 206 15.60 21.46 -13.59
CA PHE A 206 14.34 21.17 -14.23
C PHE A 206 14.18 21.74 -15.63
N LYS A 207 14.97 22.77 -16.01
CA LYS A 207 14.99 23.23 -17.38
C LYS A 207 15.58 22.15 -18.29
N LEU A 208 16.71 21.57 -17.89
CA LEU A 208 17.32 20.46 -18.63
C LEU A 208 16.38 19.25 -18.67
N LEU A 209 15.71 18.91 -17.59
CA LEU A 209 14.74 17.79 -17.57
C LEU A 209 13.58 18.02 -18.56
N ASN A 210 13.03 19.24 -18.63
CA ASN A 210 12.01 19.58 -19.65
C ASN A 210 12.59 19.50 -21.08
N ASP A 211 13.83 19.96 -21.30
CA ASP A 211 14.48 19.84 -22.61
C ASP A 211 14.70 18.36 -23.02
N MET A 212 15.03 17.48 -22.06
CA MET A 212 15.14 16.03 -22.28
C MET A 212 13.78 15.42 -22.64
N VAL A 213 12.71 15.73 -21.91
CA VAL A 213 11.36 15.24 -22.24
C VAL A 213 10.93 15.70 -23.62
N ARG A 214 11.18 16.94 -23.99
CA ARG A 214 10.91 17.46 -25.35
C ARG A 214 11.66 16.67 -26.42
N TYR A 215 12.95 16.37 -26.17
CA TYR A 215 13.73 15.52 -27.05
C TYR A 215 13.11 14.11 -27.20
N MET A 216 12.72 13.49 -26.08
CA MET A 216 12.11 12.14 -26.06
C MET A 216 10.83 12.11 -26.90
N LYS A 217 9.93 13.08 -26.71
CA LYS A 217 8.68 13.23 -27.48
C LYS A 217 8.95 13.41 -28.97
N GLY A 218 9.98 14.19 -29.33
CA GLY A 218 10.38 14.40 -30.72
C GLY A 218 10.95 13.15 -31.40
N LYS A 219 11.50 12.23 -30.63
CA LYS A 219 12.06 10.96 -31.14
C LYS A 219 11.03 9.84 -31.20
N ASP A 220 10.17 9.75 -30.22
CA ASP A 220 9.15 8.71 -30.14
C ASP A 220 7.87 9.23 -29.46
N SER A 221 6.85 9.47 -30.23
CA SER A 221 5.55 9.98 -29.79
C SER A 221 4.54 8.87 -29.42
N ARG A 222 4.95 7.61 -29.40
CA ARG A 222 4.06 6.45 -29.15
C ARG A 222 3.75 6.21 -27.68
N ARG A 223 4.35 6.95 -26.76
CA ARG A 223 4.21 6.79 -25.31
C ARG A 223 4.19 8.13 -24.59
N LEU A 224 3.92 8.11 -23.28
CA LEU A 224 3.89 9.29 -22.43
C LEU A 224 5.20 9.45 -21.65
N TYR A 225 5.59 10.69 -21.40
CA TYR A 225 6.85 11.04 -20.76
C TYR A 225 6.65 11.99 -19.58
N THR A 226 7.53 11.88 -18.57
CA THR A 226 7.60 12.80 -17.44
C THR A 226 9.05 13.12 -17.09
N THR A 227 9.29 14.29 -16.54
CA THR A 227 10.59 14.78 -16.12
C THR A 227 11.19 13.98 -14.97
N SER A 228 10.37 13.65 -13.98
CA SER A 228 10.78 12.86 -12.82
C SER A 228 9.61 12.13 -12.21
N THR A 229 9.83 10.91 -11.76
CA THR A 229 8.87 10.21 -10.93
C THR A 229 9.01 10.75 -9.52
N PHE A 230 8.20 11.78 -9.20
CA PHE A 230 8.26 12.62 -8.02
C PHE A 230 9.55 13.45 -7.90
N THR A 231 9.55 14.44 -7.02
CA THR A 231 10.74 15.18 -6.57
C THR A 231 10.48 15.90 -5.25
N PHE A 232 11.51 15.98 -4.41
CA PHE A 232 11.55 16.82 -3.21
C PHE A 232 12.04 18.25 -3.49
N GLU A 233 12.42 18.57 -4.74
CA GLU A 233 12.93 19.91 -5.09
C GLU A 233 11.84 20.96 -4.90
N LYS A 234 12.19 22.01 -4.14
CA LYS A 234 11.24 23.07 -3.79
C LYS A 234 10.71 23.77 -5.05
N GLY A 235 9.38 23.83 -5.17
CA GLY A 235 8.70 24.47 -6.29
C GLY A 235 8.35 23.55 -7.45
N HIS A 236 8.77 22.29 -7.44
CA HIS A 236 8.55 21.32 -8.52
C HIS A 236 7.66 20.12 -8.14
N GLY A 237 7.82 19.52 -6.97
CA GLY A 237 7.15 18.26 -6.59
C GLY A 237 5.64 18.33 -6.38
N ALA A 238 5.05 19.51 -6.26
CA ALA A 238 3.62 19.69 -5.98
C ALA A 238 2.75 19.96 -7.23
N LYS A 239 3.34 20.13 -8.38
CA LYS A 239 2.70 20.41 -9.68
C LYS A 239 3.51 19.81 -10.82
N PRO A 240 2.85 19.46 -11.95
CA PRO A 240 3.54 18.94 -13.12
C PRO A 240 4.44 20.03 -13.77
N GLU A 241 5.52 19.57 -14.38
CA GLU A 241 6.37 20.38 -15.23
C GLU A 241 5.69 20.65 -16.59
N PRO A 242 6.10 21.72 -17.32
CA PRO A 242 5.48 22.08 -18.59
C PRO A 242 5.47 20.98 -19.66
N GLU A 243 6.46 20.10 -19.65
CA GLU A 243 6.60 19.01 -20.62
C GLU A 243 6.08 17.66 -20.11
N ASP A 244 5.58 17.57 -18.87
CA ASP A 244 5.05 16.32 -18.35
C ASP A 244 3.73 15.93 -19.05
N ASP A 245 3.69 14.71 -19.56
CA ASP A 245 2.45 14.10 -20.08
C ASP A 245 1.62 13.46 -18.96
N PHE A 246 2.26 13.11 -17.83
CA PHE A 246 1.64 12.60 -16.62
C PHE A 246 2.46 13.03 -15.41
N PHE A 247 1.84 13.07 -14.26
CA PHE A 247 2.46 13.55 -13.02
C PHE A 247 2.40 12.48 -11.94
N VAL A 248 3.55 12.11 -11.40
CA VAL A 248 3.67 11.15 -10.29
C VAL A 248 4.12 11.90 -9.06
N THR A 249 3.29 11.92 -8.00
CA THR A 249 3.61 12.69 -6.80
C THR A 249 3.03 12.09 -5.52
N GLN A 250 3.52 12.56 -4.38
CA GLN A 250 3.01 12.23 -3.04
C GLN A 250 2.00 13.27 -2.53
N TRP A 251 2.08 14.51 -3.03
CA TRP A 251 1.19 15.65 -2.68
C TRP A 251 1.14 16.67 -3.80
N THR A 252 0.10 17.48 -3.74
CA THR A 252 -0.03 18.70 -4.54
C THR A 252 -0.09 19.90 -3.60
N ASP A 253 -0.11 21.12 -4.13
CA ASP A 253 -0.32 22.36 -3.33
C ASP A 253 -1.66 22.36 -2.55
N LYS A 254 -2.57 21.43 -2.89
CA LYS A 254 -3.92 21.30 -2.29
C LYS A 254 -4.04 20.14 -1.30
N GLY A 255 -3.04 19.27 -1.18
CA GLY A 255 -3.04 18.18 -0.21
C GLY A 255 -2.32 16.93 -0.62
N TRP A 256 -2.30 15.97 0.30
CA TRP A 256 -1.71 14.66 0.12
C TRP A 256 -2.53 13.78 -0.84
N VAL A 257 -1.85 12.94 -1.60
CA VAL A 257 -2.43 11.89 -2.45
C VAL A 257 -1.99 10.49 -2.04
N ARG A 258 -1.53 10.34 -0.80
CA ARG A 258 -1.13 9.06 -0.21
C ARG A 258 -1.40 8.99 1.29
N GLY A 259 -1.59 7.78 1.83
CA GLY A 259 -1.98 7.53 3.21
C GLY A 259 -0.96 7.93 4.27
N GLN A 260 0.34 7.86 3.95
CA GLN A 260 1.44 8.22 4.87
C GLN A 260 1.34 9.64 5.43
N GLY A 261 0.81 10.58 4.68
CA GLY A 261 0.60 11.96 5.14
C GLY A 261 -0.73 12.19 5.88
N ILE A 262 -1.58 11.17 5.99
CA ILE A 262 -2.99 11.33 6.45
C ILE A 262 -3.32 10.44 7.66
N PHE A 263 -3.08 9.13 7.58
CA PHE A 263 -3.71 8.14 8.48
C PHE A 263 -3.25 8.20 9.93
N ASP A 264 -2.10 8.81 10.23
CA ASP A 264 -1.68 9.06 11.61
C ASP A 264 -2.14 10.42 12.14
N GLN A 265 -2.58 11.32 11.28
CA GLN A 265 -2.98 12.69 11.64
C GLN A 265 -4.51 12.85 11.78
N GLU A 266 -5.27 12.10 11.00
CA GLU A 266 -6.71 12.17 10.96
C GLU A 266 -7.34 10.87 11.47
N PRO A 267 -8.44 10.96 12.27
CA PRO A 267 -9.17 9.78 12.69
C PRO A 267 -9.76 9.04 11.48
N PRO A 268 -10.00 7.72 11.59
CA PRO A 268 -10.55 6.91 10.51
C PRO A 268 -11.83 7.51 9.93
N CYS A 269 -11.78 7.74 8.62
CA CYS A 269 -12.86 8.37 7.87
C CYS A 269 -12.88 7.81 6.44
N PHE A 270 -13.96 7.15 6.06
CA PHE A 270 -14.05 6.39 4.82
C PHE A 270 -14.82 7.12 3.71
N TYR A 271 -15.31 8.33 3.95
CA TYR A 271 -15.95 9.12 2.89
C TYR A 271 -14.98 10.01 2.10
N LYS A 272 -13.80 10.28 2.64
CA LYS A 272 -12.78 11.11 2.01
C LYS A 272 -12.12 10.42 0.82
N ASP A 273 -11.65 11.23 -0.11
CA ASP A 273 -10.83 10.84 -1.26
C ASP A 273 -9.76 11.92 -1.51
N TYR A 274 -9.10 11.89 -2.66
CA TYR A 274 -8.08 12.87 -3.04
C TYR A 274 -8.59 13.99 -3.96
N SER A 275 -9.90 14.18 -4.09
CA SER A 275 -10.48 15.18 -5.02
C SER A 275 -10.01 16.61 -4.74
N ALA A 276 -9.77 16.95 -3.45
CA ALA A 276 -9.23 18.26 -3.10
C ALA A 276 -7.83 18.49 -3.67
N ALA A 277 -6.95 17.46 -3.61
CA ALA A 277 -5.61 17.52 -4.14
C ALA A 277 -5.57 17.55 -5.68
N MET A 278 -6.67 17.13 -6.34
CA MET A 278 -6.79 17.10 -7.80
C MET A 278 -7.25 18.42 -8.43
N GLN A 279 -7.60 19.42 -7.62
CA GLN A 279 -8.03 20.72 -8.16
C GLN A 279 -6.93 21.33 -9.04
N ASP A 280 -7.34 21.80 -10.21
CA ASP A 280 -6.46 22.45 -11.22
C ASP A 280 -5.44 21.51 -11.89
N MET A 281 -5.55 20.19 -11.69
CA MET A 281 -4.70 19.21 -12.34
C MET A 281 -5.12 19.03 -13.81
N ASN A 282 -4.20 19.28 -14.74
CA ASN A 282 -4.43 19.24 -16.17
C ASN A 282 -3.74 18.06 -16.88
N VAL A 283 -2.99 17.27 -16.16
CA VAL A 283 -2.35 16.02 -16.62
C VAL A 283 -2.79 14.86 -15.71
N PRO A 284 -2.75 13.61 -16.19
CA PRO A 284 -3.02 12.44 -15.35
C PRO A 284 -2.13 12.39 -14.12
N LEU A 285 -2.72 12.28 -12.93
CA LEU A 285 -1.97 12.14 -11.67
C LEU A 285 -2.00 10.69 -11.20
N ILE A 286 -0.82 10.21 -10.82
CA ILE A 286 -0.57 8.88 -10.26
C ILE A 286 0.08 9.08 -8.89
N SER A 287 -0.43 8.40 -7.86
CA SER A 287 0.18 8.45 -6.53
C SER A 287 1.51 7.71 -6.51
N HIS A 288 2.56 8.43 -6.07
CA HIS A 288 3.92 7.93 -5.97
C HIS A 288 4.11 7.07 -4.73
N GLU A 289 4.56 5.84 -4.92
CA GLU A 289 5.09 4.96 -3.87
C GLU A 289 4.18 4.86 -2.64
N ILE A 290 2.90 4.55 -2.87
CA ILE A 290 1.96 4.35 -1.79
C ILE A 290 2.28 3.07 -0.99
N GLY A 291 1.77 3.00 0.24
CA GLY A 291 2.11 1.93 1.16
C GLY A 291 3.33 2.30 2.00
N GLN A 292 4.46 1.60 1.81
CA GLN A 292 5.67 1.77 2.62
C GLN A 292 5.42 1.55 4.12
N TYR A 293 4.43 0.70 4.45
CA TYR A 293 4.10 0.28 5.82
C TYR A 293 4.96 -0.92 6.19
N ALA A 294 5.95 -0.72 7.08
CA ALA A 294 6.87 -1.79 7.44
C ALA A 294 6.16 -2.96 8.14
N VAL A 295 6.47 -4.16 7.69
CA VAL A 295 6.01 -5.43 8.23
C VAL A 295 7.18 -6.12 8.95
N PHE A 296 6.91 -6.80 10.06
CA PHE A 296 7.96 -7.52 10.79
C PHE A 296 8.56 -8.65 9.91
N PRO A 297 9.88 -8.91 9.98
CA PRO A 297 10.53 -9.88 9.12
C PRO A 297 9.94 -11.29 9.20
N ASN A 298 9.65 -11.90 8.06
CA ASN A 298 9.34 -13.32 7.97
C ASN A 298 10.64 -14.15 8.05
N LEU A 299 10.98 -14.61 9.23
CA LEU A 299 12.26 -15.31 9.46
C LEU A 299 12.35 -16.68 8.75
N LYS A 300 11.23 -17.21 8.22
CA LYS A 300 11.22 -18.42 7.39
C LYS A 300 11.84 -18.19 6.02
N GLU A 301 11.90 -16.94 5.55
CA GLU A 301 12.54 -16.60 4.27
C GLU A 301 14.05 -16.88 4.25
N ILE A 302 14.70 -16.95 5.41
CA ILE A 302 16.14 -17.26 5.50
C ILE A 302 16.50 -18.52 4.68
N GLU A 303 15.62 -19.52 4.67
CA GLU A 303 15.83 -20.79 3.98
C GLU A 303 15.67 -20.67 2.45
N LYS A 304 15.04 -19.62 1.94
CA LYS A 304 14.87 -19.35 0.52
C LYS A 304 16.12 -18.74 -0.14
N TYR A 305 16.99 -18.14 0.65
CA TYR A 305 18.22 -17.50 0.16
C TYR A 305 19.31 -18.54 -0.12
N THR A 306 19.12 -19.30 -1.18
CA THR A 306 20.00 -20.38 -1.62
C THR A 306 20.94 -19.98 -2.77
N GLY A 307 20.88 -18.73 -3.20
CA GLY A 307 21.64 -18.19 -4.34
C GLY A 307 22.77 -17.26 -3.92
N VAL A 308 22.93 -16.15 -4.67
CA VAL A 308 24.08 -15.24 -4.51
C VAL A 308 23.93 -14.27 -3.34
N LEU A 309 22.69 -13.91 -2.95
CA LEU A 309 22.47 -13.04 -1.80
C LEU A 309 22.31 -13.84 -0.52
N GLU A 310 22.94 -13.36 0.54
CA GLU A 310 22.83 -13.93 1.88
C GLU A 310 21.92 -13.05 2.77
N PRO A 311 20.95 -13.64 3.51
CA PRO A 311 19.99 -12.88 4.32
C PRO A 311 20.58 -12.48 5.67
N LEU A 312 21.68 -11.70 5.69
CA LEU A 312 22.39 -11.30 6.90
C LEU A 312 21.52 -10.47 7.83
N ASN A 313 20.67 -9.61 7.27
CA ASN A 313 19.71 -8.81 7.99
C ASN A 313 18.67 -9.67 8.76
N PHE A 314 18.07 -10.68 8.10
CA PHE A 314 17.14 -11.62 8.76
C PHE A 314 17.83 -12.45 9.84
N LYS A 315 19.07 -12.91 9.58
CA LYS A 315 19.87 -13.65 10.58
C LYS A 315 20.16 -12.78 11.80
N ALA A 316 20.48 -11.50 11.62
CA ALA A 316 20.73 -10.57 12.71
C ALA A 316 19.48 -10.36 13.57
N VAL A 317 18.31 -10.15 12.95
CA VAL A 317 17.02 -10.02 13.68
C VAL A 317 16.72 -11.30 14.45
N LYS A 318 16.88 -12.48 13.82
CA LYS A 318 16.67 -13.78 14.48
C LYS A 318 17.54 -13.95 15.73
N GLN A 319 18.83 -13.62 15.62
CA GLN A 319 19.77 -13.71 16.75
C GLN A 319 19.41 -12.74 17.88
N ASP A 320 19.01 -11.51 17.55
CA ASP A 320 18.62 -10.53 18.56
C ASP A 320 17.34 -10.94 19.29
N LEU A 321 16.33 -11.44 18.58
CA LEU A 321 15.11 -11.99 19.19
C LEU A 321 15.40 -13.19 20.11
N GLN A 322 16.29 -14.08 19.69
CA GLN A 322 16.72 -15.22 20.54
C GLN A 322 17.39 -14.73 21.82
N LYS A 323 18.31 -13.77 21.71
CA LYS A 323 19.00 -13.17 22.85
C LYS A 323 18.04 -12.50 23.84
N LYS A 324 16.97 -11.87 23.35
CA LYS A 324 15.96 -11.16 24.17
C LYS A 324 14.80 -12.05 24.63
N GLY A 325 14.78 -13.32 24.22
CA GLY A 325 13.70 -14.25 24.56
C GLY A 325 12.37 -13.93 23.87
N LEU A 326 12.41 -13.28 22.69
CA LEU A 326 11.24 -12.89 21.92
C LEU A 326 11.04 -13.72 20.64
N TYR A 327 11.93 -14.66 20.35
CA TYR A 327 11.90 -15.43 19.11
C TYR A 327 10.60 -16.21 18.91
N SER A 328 10.00 -16.73 19.98
CA SER A 328 8.70 -17.45 19.91
C SER A 328 7.53 -16.56 19.49
N LYS A 329 7.66 -15.24 19.54
CA LYS A 329 6.64 -14.27 19.10
C LYS A 329 6.87 -13.74 17.70
N ALA A 330 7.92 -14.17 16.99
CA ALA A 330 8.27 -13.61 15.69
C ALA A 330 7.16 -13.78 14.64
N GLU A 331 6.45 -14.91 14.65
CA GLU A 331 5.31 -15.16 13.76
C GLU A 331 4.12 -14.28 14.11
N ASP A 332 3.81 -14.10 15.39
CA ASP A 332 2.74 -13.20 15.85
C ASP A 332 3.06 -11.73 15.47
N PHE A 333 4.32 -11.31 15.58
CA PHE A 333 4.76 -9.99 15.17
C PHE A 333 4.62 -9.79 13.66
N LEU A 334 4.99 -10.79 12.85
CA LEU A 334 4.79 -10.77 11.41
C LEU A 334 3.29 -10.65 11.07
N GLU A 335 2.45 -11.52 11.64
CA GLU A 335 1.02 -11.54 11.35
C GLU A 335 0.36 -10.22 11.76
N ALA A 336 0.58 -9.76 12.98
CA ALA A 336 -0.08 -8.56 13.50
C ALA A 336 0.36 -7.29 12.75
N SER A 337 1.65 -7.11 12.47
CA SER A 337 2.14 -5.96 11.69
C SER A 337 1.68 -6.03 10.22
N GLY A 338 1.66 -7.23 9.65
CA GLY A 338 1.21 -7.45 8.27
C GLY A 338 -0.29 -7.21 8.10
N LYS A 339 -1.14 -7.63 9.05
CA LYS A 339 -2.59 -7.33 9.03
C LYS A 339 -2.86 -5.83 9.13
N LEU A 340 -2.07 -5.09 9.92
CA LEU A 340 -2.14 -3.63 9.95
C LEU A 340 -1.76 -3.03 8.59
N ALA A 341 -0.69 -3.51 7.95
CA ALA A 341 -0.28 -3.05 6.63
C ALA A 341 -1.39 -3.29 5.58
N VAL A 342 -2.02 -4.47 5.58
CA VAL A 342 -3.17 -4.80 4.70
C VAL A 342 -4.31 -3.80 4.88
N LEU A 343 -4.64 -3.47 6.13
CA LEU A 343 -5.70 -2.51 6.46
C LEU A 343 -5.41 -1.13 5.86
N LEU A 344 -4.17 -0.68 5.96
CA LEU A 344 -3.72 0.61 5.46
C LEU A 344 -3.64 0.63 3.92
N TYR A 345 -3.12 -0.43 3.29
CA TYR A 345 -3.15 -0.59 1.82
C TYR A 345 -4.57 -0.52 1.26
N LYS A 346 -5.52 -1.21 1.91
CA LYS A 346 -6.92 -1.19 1.49
C LYS A 346 -7.49 0.22 1.46
N GLU A 347 -7.36 0.97 2.56
CA GLU A 347 -7.91 2.33 2.64
C GLU A 347 -7.23 3.28 1.64
N GLU A 348 -5.92 3.14 1.45
CA GLU A 348 -5.16 3.99 0.53
C GLU A 348 -5.56 3.75 -0.93
N ILE A 349 -5.68 2.48 -1.34
CA ILE A 349 -6.14 2.08 -2.67
C ILE A 349 -7.59 2.54 -2.92
N GLU A 350 -8.48 2.35 -1.93
CA GLU A 350 -9.87 2.77 -2.06
C GLU A 350 -10.04 4.29 -2.16
N ARG A 351 -9.23 5.08 -1.46
CA ARG A 351 -9.23 6.54 -1.62
C ARG A 351 -8.83 6.96 -3.02
N ALA A 352 -7.81 6.33 -3.59
CA ALA A 352 -7.42 6.55 -4.98
C ALA A 352 -8.55 6.22 -5.94
N MET A 353 -9.22 5.06 -5.77
CA MET A 353 -10.33 4.62 -6.62
C MET A 353 -11.59 5.47 -6.46
N LYS A 354 -11.89 5.98 -5.27
CA LYS A 354 -12.99 6.93 -5.01
C LYS A 354 -12.79 8.26 -5.72
N THR A 355 -11.57 8.62 -6.09
CA THR A 355 -11.22 9.91 -6.69
C THR A 355 -11.43 9.88 -8.19
N LYS A 356 -12.52 10.50 -8.66
CA LYS A 356 -12.98 10.39 -10.07
C LYS A 356 -11.95 10.80 -11.14
N GLN A 357 -11.06 11.74 -10.86
CA GLN A 357 -10.07 12.24 -11.83
C GLN A 357 -8.70 11.57 -11.68
N PHE A 358 -8.53 10.71 -10.69
CA PHE A 358 -7.27 10.02 -10.42
C PHE A 358 -6.94 9.00 -11.50
N SER A 359 -5.68 8.83 -11.85
CA SER A 359 -5.26 7.93 -12.93
C SER A 359 -4.57 6.66 -12.45
N GLY A 360 -4.25 6.56 -11.16
CA GLY A 360 -3.67 5.35 -10.61
C GLY A 360 -2.75 5.56 -9.42
N PHE A 361 -2.16 4.48 -8.99
CA PHE A 361 -1.18 4.44 -7.91
C PHE A 361 -0.03 3.46 -8.24
N GLN A 362 1.08 3.64 -7.56
CA GLN A 362 2.25 2.76 -7.60
C GLN A 362 2.60 2.34 -6.18
N LEU A 363 2.38 1.05 -5.85
CA LEU A 363 2.75 0.50 -4.55
C LEU A 363 4.28 0.43 -4.42
N LEU A 364 4.81 0.86 -3.32
CA LEU A 364 6.15 0.51 -2.88
C LEU A 364 6.02 -0.18 -1.51
N ASP A 365 5.81 -1.47 -1.51
CA ASP A 365 5.77 -2.35 -2.68
C ASP A 365 4.76 -3.48 -2.48
N LEU A 366 4.38 -4.22 -3.51
CA LEU A 366 3.63 -5.47 -3.32
C LEU A 366 4.54 -6.55 -2.74
N HIS A 367 5.81 -6.58 -3.11
CA HIS A 367 6.82 -7.50 -2.58
C HIS A 367 7.87 -6.76 -1.75
N ASP A 368 8.66 -7.48 -0.95
CA ASP A 368 9.71 -6.88 -0.14
C ASP A 368 10.87 -6.32 -0.96
N PHE A 369 11.41 -5.21 -0.48
CA PHE A 369 12.64 -4.60 -0.98
C PHE A 369 13.76 -4.74 0.07
N PRO A 370 14.45 -5.89 0.18
CA PRO A 370 15.52 -6.07 1.15
C PRO A 370 16.79 -5.26 0.85
N GLY A 371 16.84 -4.58 -0.30
CA GLY A 371 17.99 -3.81 -0.77
C GLY A 371 18.24 -2.55 0.06
N GLN A 372 17.44 -1.51 -0.06
CA GLN A 372 17.63 -0.22 0.58
C GLN A 372 17.35 -0.28 2.09
N GLY A 373 18.32 -0.78 2.87
CA GLY A 373 18.25 -0.84 4.33
C GLY A 373 17.18 -1.78 4.87
N THR A 374 16.84 -2.84 4.16
CA THR A 374 15.86 -3.85 4.62
C THR A 374 14.45 -3.27 4.71
N ALA A 375 13.89 -2.81 3.60
CA ALA A 375 12.52 -2.35 3.54
C ALA A 375 11.56 -3.53 3.32
N LEU A 376 10.97 -4.02 4.38
CA LEU A 376 10.05 -5.17 4.39
C LEU A 376 8.61 -4.66 4.44
N VAL A 377 8.14 -4.10 3.34
CA VAL A 377 6.82 -3.44 3.22
C VAL A 377 5.83 -4.25 2.38
N GLY A 378 6.29 -5.31 1.74
CA GLY A 378 5.49 -6.14 0.86
C GLY A 378 4.53 -7.06 1.60
N LEU A 379 3.43 -7.40 0.93
CA LEU A 379 2.54 -8.51 1.31
C LEU A 379 3.08 -9.84 0.75
N LEU A 380 3.96 -9.74 -0.24
CA LEU A 380 4.79 -10.82 -0.75
C LEU A 380 6.23 -10.63 -0.27
N ASP A 381 6.98 -11.72 -0.24
CA ASP A 381 8.42 -11.70 0.04
C ASP A 381 9.24 -11.28 -1.20
N ALA A 382 10.55 -11.19 -1.04
CA ALA A 382 11.46 -10.80 -2.12
C ALA A 382 11.52 -11.81 -3.30
N PHE A 383 10.88 -12.96 -3.16
CA PHE A 383 10.76 -14.01 -4.20
C PHE A 383 9.40 -14.01 -4.89
N TRP A 384 8.55 -13.00 -4.64
CA TRP A 384 7.18 -12.91 -5.12
C TRP A 384 6.25 -14.03 -4.58
N ASP A 385 6.57 -14.60 -3.43
CA ASP A 385 5.71 -15.57 -2.74
C ASP A 385 4.93 -14.88 -1.61
N SER A 386 3.69 -15.33 -1.36
CA SER A 386 2.85 -14.76 -0.32
C SER A 386 3.44 -14.97 1.07
N LYS A 387 3.40 -13.95 1.92
CA LYS A 387 3.70 -14.05 3.36
C LYS A 387 2.53 -14.62 4.18
N GLY A 388 1.40 -14.97 3.55
CA GLY A 388 0.20 -15.48 4.24
C GLY A 388 -0.61 -14.40 4.98
N LEU A 389 -0.35 -13.12 4.72
CA LEU A 389 -1.01 -12.01 5.42
C LEU A 389 -2.43 -11.74 4.90
N ILE A 390 -2.64 -11.96 3.61
CA ILE A 390 -3.93 -11.87 2.91
C ILE A 390 -3.86 -12.75 1.65
N GLU A 391 -4.99 -13.32 1.27
CA GLU A 391 -5.11 -14.03 0.00
C GLU A 391 -5.27 -13.04 -1.17
N ALA A 392 -4.72 -13.37 -2.35
CA ALA A 392 -4.84 -12.55 -3.55
C ALA A 392 -6.31 -12.25 -3.90
N SER A 393 -7.21 -13.23 -3.73
CA SER A 393 -8.65 -13.05 -3.94
C SER A 393 -9.30 -12.03 -3.00
N ALA A 394 -8.81 -11.93 -1.76
CA ALA A 394 -9.27 -10.92 -0.80
C ALA A 394 -8.68 -9.54 -1.10
N PHE A 395 -7.43 -9.45 -1.55
CA PHE A 395 -6.82 -8.21 -2.00
C PHE A 395 -7.54 -7.64 -3.23
N ARG A 396 -7.95 -8.51 -4.16
CA ARG A 396 -8.75 -8.12 -5.34
C ARG A 396 -10.12 -7.56 -5.01
N GLN A 397 -10.65 -7.72 -3.80
CA GLN A 397 -11.90 -7.06 -3.41
C GLN A 397 -11.79 -5.52 -3.45
N PHE A 398 -10.58 -4.97 -3.27
CA PHE A 398 -10.31 -3.54 -3.32
C PHE A 398 -9.25 -3.14 -4.36
N CYS A 399 -8.66 -4.08 -5.09
CA CYS A 399 -7.68 -3.85 -6.14
C CYS A 399 -8.00 -4.69 -7.39
N ALA A 400 -8.98 -4.23 -8.16
CA ALA A 400 -9.47 -4.90 -9.36
C ALA A 400 -10.03 -3.88 -10.37
N PRO A 401 -10.30 -4.28 -11.62
CA PRO A 401 -10.95 -3.39 -12.59
C PRO A 401 -12.34 -2.93 -12.17
N VAL A 402 -13.08 -3.76 -11.43
CA VAL A 402 -14.41 -3.41 -10.90
C VAL A 402 -14.39 -3.62 -9.39
N VAL A 403 -14.68 -2.56 -8.63
CA VAL A 403 -14.65 -2.59 -7.17
C VAL A 403 -15.87 -1.86 -6.61
N PRO A 404 -16.72 -2.53 -5.79
CA PRO A 404 -17.69 -1.86 -4.96
C PRO A 404 -17.00 -1.04 -3.86
N LEU A 405 -17.47 0.19 -3.63
CA LEU A 405 -16.92 1.13 -2.66
C LEU A 405 -18.02 1.62 -1.72
N ALA A 406 -17.64 1.96 -0.50
CA ALA A 406 -18.54 2.57 0.47
C ALA A 406 -17.92 3.83 1.07
N ARG A 407 -18.75 4.90 1.19
CA ARG A 407 -18.38 6.15 1.87
C ARG A 407 -19.16 6.27 3.16
N PHE A 408 -18.50 6.19 4.30
CA PHE A 408 -19.12 6.32 5.63
C PHE A 408 -18.19 7.05 6.60
N ALA A 409 -18.76 7.59 7.70
CA ALA A 409 -18.09 8.62 8.47
C ALA A 409 -16.94 8.13 9.36
N LYS A 410 -17.06 6.94 9.96
CA LYS A 410 -16.15 6.48 11.01
C LYS A 410 -16.19 4.96 11.16
N ALA A 411 -15.19 4.38 11.82
CA ALA A 411 -15.12 2.93 12.07
C ALA A 411 -15.94 2.50 13.30
N VAL A 412 -16.14 3.39 14.29
CA VAL A 412 -16.75 3.05 15.58
C VAL A 412 -18.02 3.86 15.80
N TYR A 413 -19.10 3.20 16.17
CA TYR A 413 -20.42 3.79 16.44
C TYR A 413 -20.91 3.41 17.82
N SER A 414 -21.70 4.30 18.42
CA SER A 414 -22.53 3.96 19.58
C SER A 414 -23.79 3.24 19.14
N GLY A 415 -24.34 2.36 19.99
CA GLY A 415 -25.54 1.59 19.67
C GLY A 415 -26.81 2.42 19.48
N ASP A 416 -26.82 3.68 19.89
CA ASP A 416 -27.92 4.64 19.68
C ASP A 416 -27.77 5.47 18.38
N GLU A 417 -26.69 5.29 17.64
CA GLU A 417 -26.48 5.96 16.36
C GLU A 417 -27.12 5.22 15.18
N MET A 418 -27.23 5.94 14.07
CA MET A 418 -27.59 5.40 12.76
C MET A 418 -26.33 5.19 11.93
N PHE A 419 -26.10 3.97 11.45
CA PHE A 419 -25.10 3.77 10.41
C PHE A 419 -25.65 4.23 9.06
N SER A 420 -24.85 5.01 8.33
CA SER A 420 -25.19 5.42 6.97
C SER A 420 -23.95 5.36 6.07
N ALA A 421 -24.14 4.92 4.83
CA ALA A 421 -23.09 4.92 3.83
C ALA A 421 -23.64 5.23 2.44
N SER A 422 -22.83 5.91 1.62
CA SER A 422 -23.07 6.07 0.19
C SER A 422 -22.32 4.97 -0.54
N ILE A 423 -23.00 4.23 -1.40
CA ILE A 423 -22.45 3.09 -2.13
C ILE A 423 -22.13 3.51 -3.56
N GLU A 424 -20.92 3.20 -3.96
CA GLU A 424 -20.38 3.46 -5.29
C GLU A 424 -19.83 2.17 -5.89
N VAL A 425 -19.71 2.12 -7.23
CA VAL A 425 -18.96 1.09 -7.93
C VAL A 425 -18.02 1.76 -8.93
N VAL A 426 -16.74 1.49 -8.83
CA VAL A 426 -15.77 1.86 -9.84
C VAL A 426 -15.72 0.78 -10.91
N ASN A 427 -15.70 1.20 -12.19
CA ASN A 427 -15.62 0.28 -13.33
C ASN A 427 -14.60 0.76 -14.35
N TYR A 428 -13.42 0.18 -14.32
CA TYR A 428 -12.36 0.35 -15.32
C TYR A 428 -12.19 -0.90 -16.19
N SER A 429 -13.24 -1.72 -16.31
CA SER A 429 -13.27 -2.83 -17.25
C SER A 429 -13.55 -2.36 -18.69
N ASN A 430 -13.58 -3.29 -19.63
CA ASN A 430 -13.77 -3.01 -21.04
C ASN A 430 -15.23 -2.73 -21.46
N ALA A 431 -16.20 -2.89 -20.54
CA ALA A 431 -17.62 -2.70 -20.83
C ALA A 431 -18.38 -2.03 -19.69
N ALA A 432 -19.49 -1.37 -19.99
CA ALA A 432 -20.50 -1.00 -19.00
C ALA A 432 -21.18 -2.24 -18.42
N ILE A 433 -21.67 -2.12 -17.19
CA ILE A 433 -22.36 -3.20 -16.48
C ILE A 433 -23.81 -2.76 -16.26
N ASP A 434 -24.73 -3.34 -17.05
CA ASP A 434 -26.11 -2.88 -17.11
C ASP A 434 -27.05 -3.77 -16.30
N ASN A 435 -28.15 -3.16 -15.82
CA ASN A 435 -29.28 -3.83 -15.17
C ASN A 435 -28.87 -4.76 -14.01
N LYS A 436 -28.03 -4.24 -13.08
CA LYS A 436 -27.57 -4.98 -11.90
C LYS A 436 -28.19 -4.46 -10.61
N GLN A 437 -28.33 -5.36 -9.66
CA GLN A 437 -28.62 -5.00 -8.28
C GLN A 437 -27.33 -4.98 -7.47
N ILE A 438 -27.18 -3.95 -6.65
CA ILE A 438 -26.13 -3.90 -5.65
C ILE A 438 -26.71 -4.40 -4.34
N MET A 439 -26.21 -5.54 -3.89
CA MET A 439 -26.62 -6.15 -2.64
C MET A 439 -25.75 -5.60 -1.52
N TRP A 440 -26.34 -5.27 -0.40
CA TRP A 440 -25.58 -4.91 0.79
C TRP A 440 -26.15 -5.60 2.04
N GLN A 441 -25.25 -5.87 2.98
CA GLN A 441 -25.61 -6.38 4.31
C GLN A 441 -24.67 -5.81 5.38
N LEU A 442 -25.22 -5.59 6.57
CA LEU A 442 -24.49 -5.33 7.79
C LEU A 442 -24.77 -6.50 8.75
N ALA A 443 -23.74 -7.29 9.05
CA ALA A 443 -23.86 -8.52 9.85
C ALA A 443 -22.68 -8.67 10.82
N ASP A 444 -22.85 -9.44 11.88
CA ASP A 444 -21.77 -9.80 12.79
C ASP A 444 -20.89 -10.95 12.23
N GLU A 445 -19.84 -11.32 12.97
CA GLU A 445 -18.92 -12.40 12.58
C GLU A 445 -19.59 -13.78 12.49
N ALA A 446 -20.70 -13.99 13.21
CA ALA A 446 -21.49 -15.22 13.15
C ALA A 446 -22.49 -15.24 11.97
N GLY A 447 -22.54 -14.14 11.19
CA GLY A 447 -23.48 -13.97 10.09
C GLY A 447 -24.89 -13.51 10.52
N THR A 448 -25.07 -13.09 11.77
CA THR A 448 -26.34 -12.51 12.23
C THR A 448 -26.55 -11.15 11.58
N GLN A 449 -27.56 -11.04 10.75
CA GLN A 449 -27.87 -9.80 10.03
C GLN A 449 -28.50 -8.76 10.95
N ILE A 450 -27.89 -7.57 10.95
CA ILE A 450 -28.44 -6.36 11.59
C ILE A 450 -29.36 -5.64 10.61
N SER A 451 -28.91 -5.52 9.35
CA SER A 451 -29.67 -4.90 8.25
C SER A 451 -29.14 -5.37 6.91
N ASN A 452 -29.99 -5.33 5.89
CA ASN A 452 -29.60 -5.64 4.51
C ASN A 452 -30.55 -4.93 3.53
N GLY A 453 -30.17 -4.93 2.26
CA GLY A 453 -31.01 -4.35 1.21
C GLY A 453 -30.41 -4.48 -0.17
N ARG A 454 -31.10 -3.86 -1.13
CA ARG A 454 -30.73 -3.84 -2.56
C ARG A 454 -30.86 -2.44 -3.11
N LEU A 455 -29.96 -2.07 -3.99
CA LEU A 455 -29.99 -0.84 -4.77
C LEU A 455 -30.06 -1.23 -6.25
N ASN A 456 -31.05 -0.69 -6.97
CA ASN A 456 -31.21 -0.95 -8.41
C ASN A 456 -30.36 0.06 -9.17
N VAL A 457 -29.50 -0.41 -10.06
CA VAL A 457 -28.62 0.43 -10.89
C VAL A 457 -28.85 0.08 -12.34
N GLU A 458 -29.30 1.06 -13.14
CA GLU A 458 -29.55 0.87 -14.57
C GLU A 458 -28.24 0.56 -15.31
N SER A 459 -27.20 1.34 -15.05
CA SER A 459 -25.88 1.14 -15.67
C SER A 459 -24.76 1.64 -14.78
N ILE A 460 -23.70 0.83 -14.66
CA ILE A 460 -22.42 1.20 -14.08
C ILE A 460 -21.48 1.50 -15.23
N SER A 461 -21.31 2.77 -15.53
CA SER A 461 -20.56 3.24 -16.69
C SER A 461 -19.10 2.83 -16.61
N LYS A 462 -18.49 2.46 -17.74
CA LYS A 462 -17.04 2.19 -17.81
C LYS A 462 -16.20 3.46 -17.65
N GLY A 463 -14.99 3.33 -17.14
CA GLY A 463 -14.01 4.40 -17.01
C GLY A 463 -14.34 5.43 -15.92
N THR A 464 -15.22 5.10 -14.95
CA THR A 464 -15.60 6.06 -13.91
C THR A 464 -16.11 5.38 -12.64
N VAL A 465 -16.38 6.21 -11.63
CA VAL A 465 -17.07 5.86 -10.38
C VAL A 465 -18.56 6.19 -10.56
N THR A 466 -19.42 5.20 -10.41
CA THR A 466 -20.88 5.35 -10.46
C THR A 466 -21.44 5.31 -9.05
N GLN A 467 -22.20 6.34 -8.65
CA GLN A 467 -22.95 6.33 -7.39
C GLN A 467 -24.19 5.45 -7.55
N CYS A 468 -24.33 4.46 -6.66
CA CYS A 468 -25.41 3.47 -6.72
C CYS A 468 -26.57 3.79 -5.78
N GLY A 469 -26.34 4.55 -4.73
CA GLY A 469 -27.34 5.00 -3.75
C GLY A 469 -26.83 5.03 -2.32
N ASP A 470 -27.72 5.43 -1.41
CA ASP A 470 -27.41 5.53 0.01
C ASP A 470 -28.10 4.43 0.81
N ILE A 471 -27.42 3.94 1.83
CA ILE A 471 -27.93 2.93 2.74
C ILE A 471 -27.96 3.45 4.16
N ARG A 472 -28.89 2.90 4.97
CA ARG A 472 -29.03 3.23 6.41
C ARG A 472 -29.36 1.98 7.19
N ALA A 473 -28.82 1.88 8.42
CA ALA A 473 -29.09 0.80 9.34
C ALA A 473 -29.19 1.31 10.77
N GLU A 474 -30.27 0.97 11.48
CA GLU A 474 -30.39 1.26 12.90
C GLU A 474 -29.54 0.27 13.71
N LEU A 475 -28.73 0.81 14.63
CA LEU A 475 -27.79 0.02 15.43
C LEU A 475 -28.37 -0.40 16.80
N LYS A 476 -29.58 0.05 17.15
CA LYS A 476 -30.24 -0.20 18.45
C LYS A 476 -30.44 -1.68 18.81
N SER A 477 -30.45 -2.57 17.81
CA SER A 477 -30.53 -4.01 18.02
C SER A 477 -29.23 -4.62 18.53
N VAL A 478 -28.09 -3.94 18.39
CA VAL A 478 -26.78 -4.39 18.86
C VAL A 478 -26.68 -4.14 20.37
N ARG A 479 -26.92 -5.19 21.18
CA ARG A 479 -26.96 -5.13 22.64
C ARG A 479 -25.64 -5.45 23.34
N LYS A 480 -24.66 -5.93 22.58
CA LYS A 480 -23.31 -6.25 23.06
C LYS A 480 -22.31 -5.54 22.19
N ALA A 481 -21.16 -5.21 22.77
CA ALA A 481 -20.01 -4.74 21.99
C ALA A 481 -19.72 -5.74 20.86
N SER A 482 -19.85 -5.29 19.63
CA SER A 482 -19.80 -6.16 18.45
C SER A 482 -18.97 -5.53 17.34
N LYS A 483 -18.22 -6.37 16.63
CA LYS A 483 -17.66 -6.07 15.34
C LYS A 483 -18.65 -6.55 14.27
N LEU A 484 -19.06 -5.66 13.41
CA LEU A 484 -19.91 -5.92 12.27
C LEU A 484 -19.12 -5.79 10.98
N TYR A 485 -19.62 -6.36 9.90
CA TYR A 485 -19.09 -6.20 8.55
C TYR A 485 -20.16 -5.62 7.63
N LEU A 486 -19.86 -4.48 7.04
CA LEU A 486 -20.58 -4.01 5.87
C LEU A 486 -20.01 -4.76 4.65
N THR A 487 -20.82 -5.56 3.99
CA THR A 487 -20.49 -6.21 2.72
C THR A 487 -21.35 -5.63 1.61
N VAL A 488 -20.72 -5.25 0.50
CA VAL A 488 -21.37 -4.76 -0.72
C VAL A 488 -20.95 -5.64 -1.87
N SER A 489 -21.90 -6.09 -2.70
CA SER A 489 -21.62 -6.95 -3.85
C SER A 489 -22.51 -6.61 -5.05
N VAL A 490 -22.01 -6.89 -6.25
CA VAL A 490 -22.77 -6.77 -7.50
C VAL A 490 -23.40 -8.13 -7.82
N GLU A 491 -24.71 -8.18 -7.92
CA GLU A 491 -25.48 -9.42 -8.09
C GLU A 491 -25.03 -10.23 -9.32
N GLY A 492 -24.82 -11.54 -9.10
CA GLY A 492 -24.44 -12.48 -10.17
C GLY A 492 -22.99 -12.30 -10.66
N THR A 493 -22.13 -11.68 -9.86
CA THR A 493 -20.70 -11.50 -10.14
C THR A 493 -19.85 -11.89 -8.93
N GLU A 494 -18.53 -11.96 -9.12
CA GLU A 494 -17.57 -12.13 -8.02
C GLU A 494 -17.24 -10.81 -7.29
N TRP A 495 -17.67 -9.67 -7.82
CA TRP A 495 -17.29 -8.36 -7.30
C TRP A 495 -18.00 -8.06 -5.98
N LYS A 496 -17.23 -8.07 -4.93
CA LYS A 496 -17.66 -7.72 -3.58
C LYS A 496 -16.56 -7.00 -2.82
N ASN A 497 -16.93 -6.24 -1.81
CA ASN A 497 -15.99 -5.61 -0.88
C ASN A 497 -16.59 -5.56 0.52
N THR A 498 -15.72 -5.53 1.55
CA THR A 498 -16.16 -5.67 2.95
C THR A 498 -15.37 -4.72 3.85
N TRP A 499 -16.06 -4.06 4.78
CA TRP A 499 -15.47 -3.14 5.76
C TRP A 499 -15.91 -3.51 7.17
N PRO A 500 -14.99 -3.54 8.16
CA PRO A 500 -15.33 -3.71 9.56
C PRO A 500 -15.91 -2.42 10.13
N VAL A 501 -16.92 -2.57 10.99
CA VAL A 501 -17.57 -1.50 11.75
C VAL A 501 -17.79 -1.99 13.17
N TRP A 502 -17.32 -1.24 14.17
CA TRP A 502 -17.56 -1.60 15.57
C TRP A 502 -18.77 -0.82 16.09
N VAL A 503 -19.62 -1.53 16.83
CA VAL A 503 -20.78 -0.94 17.48
C VAL A 503 -20.72 -1.28 18.97
N TYR A 504 -20.66 -0.23 19.78
CA TYR A 504 -20.62 -0.35 21.22
C TYR A 504 -21.90 0.17 21.86
N PRO A 505 -22.58 -0.60 22.72
CA PRO A 505 -23.74 -0.12 23.47
C PRO A 505 -23.32 1.09 24.31
N ARG A 506 -24.24 2.05 24.46
CA ARG A 506 -24.01 3.17 25.36
C ARG A 506 -23.89 2.67 26.80
N ILE A 507 -22.83 3.05 27.47
CA ILE A 507 -22.58 2.76 28.87
C ILE A 507 -23.22 3.88 29.69
N GLU A 508 -24.42 3.64 30.26
CA GLU A 508 -25.12 4.64 31.05
C GLU A 508 -24.47 4.86 32.41
N SER A 509 -23.92 3.82 33.01
CA SER A 509 -23.19 3.89 34.28
C SER A 509 -22.12 2.81 34.33
N LEU A 510 -20.92 3.19 34.76
CA LEU A 510 -19.83 2.28 35.01
C LEU A 510 -19.84 1.82 36.47
N ASN A 511 -20.11 0.54 36.69
CA ASN A 511 -19.99 -0.03 38.02
C ASN A 511 -18.49 -0.27 38.32
N VAL A 512 -17.87 0.64 39.06
CA VAL A 512 -16.44 0.56 39.42
C VAL A 512 -16.18 -0.41 40.57
N GLY A 513 -17.20 -0.79 41.35
CA GLY A 513 -17.06 -1.67 42.51
C GLY A 513 -16.00 -1.16 43.52
N ASP A 514 -15.05 -2.02 43.88
CA ASP A 514 -13.92 -1.70 44.77
C ASP A 514 -12.65 -1.26 44.03
N VAL A 515 -12.72 -1.08 42.70
CA VAL A 515 -11.60 -0.66 41.86
C VAL A 515 -11.36 0.85 42.01
N LEU A 516 -10.15 1.22 42.35
CA LEU A 516 -9.71 2.64 42.26
C LEU A 516 -9.31 2.96 40.82
N LEU A 517 -9.91 3.99 40.24
CA LEU A 517 -9.51 4.57 38.96
C LEU A 517 -8.66 5.81 39.27
N THR A 518 -7.41 5.84 38.83
CA THR A 518 -6.55 7.00 39.11
C THR A 518 -5.52 7.28 38.02
N GLN A 519 -5.13 8.54 37.94
CA GLN A 519 -4.02 9.02 37.10
C GLN A 519 -2.80 9.42 37.92
N ASP A 520 -2.93 9.42 39.27
CA ASP A 520 -1.87 9.79 40.20
C ASP A 520 -1.09 8.57 40.72
N VAL A 521 0.21 8.61 40.60
CA VAL A 521 1.06 7.48 40.98
C VAL A 521 1.11 7.27 42.50
N GLU A 522 1.06 8.36 43.29
CA GLU A 522 1.12 8.25 44.74
C GLU A 522 -0.18 7.68 45.32
N GLU A 523 -1.33 8.13 44.76
CA GLU A 523 -2.63 7.56 45.08
C GLU A 523 -2.70 6.08 44.71
N ALA A 524 -2.20 5.72 43.53
CA ALA A 524 -2.16 4.33 43.09
C ALA A 524 -1.36 3.45 44.04
N LEU A 525 -0.12 3.85 44.40
CA LEU A 525 0.77 3.09 45.24
C LEU A 525 0.24 2.99 46.70
N ALA A 526 -0.33 4.06 47.22
CA ALA A 526 -0.96 4.06 48.57
C ALA A 526 -2.12 3.04 48.62
N ALA A 527 -2.96 3.01 47.60
CA ALA A 527 -4.09 2.07 47.51
C ALA A 527 -3.62 0.62 47.34
N LEU A 528 -2.59 0.37 46.52
CA LEU A 528 -2.00 -0.95 46.31
C LEU A 528 -1.40 -1.49 47.63
N ASN A 529 -0.76 -0.67 48.44
CA ASN A 529 -0.23 -1.06 49.74
C ASN A 529 -1.33 -1.45 50.74
N GLN A 530 -2.53 -0.88 50.58
CA GLN A 530 -3.73 -1.23 51.31
C GLN A 530 -4.43 -2.50 50.80
N GLY A 531 -3.93 -3.11 49.73
CA GLY A 531 -4.49 -4.33 49.15
C GLY A 531 -5.63 -4.10 48.18
N ARG A 532 -5.84 -2.85 47.72
CA ARG A 532 -6.91 -2.51 46.77
C ARG A 532 -6.60 -2.95 45.32
N LYS A 533 -7.64 -3.03 44.51
CA LYS A 533 -7.54 -3.13 43.05
C LYS A 533 -7.41 -1.74 42.46
N VAL A 534 -6.43 -1.53 41.61
CA VAL A 534 -6.15 -0.21 40.99
C VAL A 534 -6.08 -0.32 39.50
N LEU A 535 -6.86 0.50 38.77
CA LEU A 535 -6.66 0.80 37.37
C LEU A 535 -5.92 2.13 37.28
N PHE A 536 -4.63 2.03 36.97
CA PHE A 536 -3.75 3.19 36.86
C PHE A 536 -3.54 3.56 35.40
N SER A 537 -4.08 4.71 34.99
CA SER A 537 -3.98 5.22 33.61
C SER A 537 -3.49 6.67 33.64
N PRO A 538 -2.19 6.90 33.81
CA PRO A 538 -1.62 8.24 33.91
C PRO A 538 -1.77 9.02 32.61
N LYS A 539 -1.74 10.35 32.71
CA LYS A 539 -1.67 11.23 31.53
C LYS A 539 -0.42 10.92 30.72
N MET A 540 -0.55 10.96 29.39
CA MET A 540 0.59 10.65 28.49
C MET A 540 1.85 11.48 28.80
N SER A 541 1.69 12.74 29.19
CA SER A 541 2.79 13.64 29.54
C SER A 541 3.60 13.17 30.76
N TYR A 542 3.05 12.29 31.60
CA TYR A 542 3.70 11.74 32.77
C TYR A 542 4.36 10.38 32.54
N LEU A 543 4.10 9.75 31.39
CA LEU A 543 4.66 8.44 31.06
C LEU A 543 6.04 8.55 30.41
N LYS A 544 6.96 7.71 30.86
CA LYS A 544 8.24 7.46 30.21
C LYS A 544 8.07 6.33 29.21
N GLY A 545 8.06 6.66 27.94
CA GLY A 545 7.86 5.65 26.89
C GLY A 545 7.97 6.25 25.50
N LEU A 546 7.80 5.40 24.50
CA LEU A 546 7.75 5.79 23.10
C LEU A 546 6.40 6.47 22.80
N GLU A 547 6.37 7.30 21.79
CA GLU A 547 5.12 7.89 21.28
C GLU A 547 4.24 6.81 20.66
N GLY A 548 2.95 6.80 21.00
CA GLY A 548 1.96 5.94 20.36
C GLY A 548 1.65 6.44 18.94
N LYS A 549 1.90 5.61 17.96
CA LYS A 549 1.58 5.85 16.56
C LYS A 549 0.70 4.75 16.02
N PHE A 550 -0.32 5.12 15.25
CA PHE A 550 -1.19 4.15 14.58
C PHE A 550 -0.51 3.55 13.35
N LEU A 551 0.18 4.38 12.56
CA LEU A 551 0.98 3.90 11.44
C LEU A 551 2.22 3.13 11.95
N PRO A 552 2.57 2.02 11.29
CA PRO A 552 3.85 1.37 11.56
C PRO A 552 5.02 2.23 11.13
N VAL A 553 6.24 1.84 11.52
CA VAL A 553 7.48 2.44 11.00
C VAL A 553 7.41 2.58 9.49
N PHE A 554 7.83 3.74 9.00
CA PHE A 554 7.87 4.05 7.57
C PHE A 554 9.06 3.35 6.90
N TRP A 555 8.81 2.69 5.78
CA TRP A 555 9.79 2.10 4.87
C TRP A 555 10.73 1.10 5.56
N SER A 556 11.82 1.59 6.12
CA SER A 556 12.82 0.77 6.79
C SER A 556 13.36 1.46 8.04
N PRO A 557 13.35 0.81 9.21
CA PRO A 557 14.00 1.34 10.42
C PRO A 557 15.52 1.32 10.35
N VAL A 558 16.11 0.59 9.39
CA VAL A 558 17.55 0.61 9.12
C VAL A 558 17.93 1.86 8.31
N HIS A 559 17.17 2.16 7.26
CA HIS A 559 17.40 3.33 6.40
C HIS A 559 17.06 4.63 7.13
N PHE A 560 15.97 4.65 7.90
CA PHE A 560 15.52 5.79 8.70
C PHE A 560 15.57 5.48 10.22
N PRO A 561 16.77 5.39 10.82
CA PRO A 561 16.93 4.87 12.20
C PRO A 561 16.39 5.82 13.28
N ARG A 562 16.13 7.08 12.96
CA ARG A 562 15.68 8.10 13.93
C ARG A 562 14.17 8.30 13.97
N GLN A 563 13.41 7.53 13.19
CA GLN A 563 11.96 7.65 13.23
C GLN A 563 11.41 7.05 14.53
N ALA A 564 10.46 7.76 15.14
CA ALA A 564 9.70 7.22 16.26
C ALA A 564 8.64 6.25 15.72
N GLY A 565 8.32 5.22 16.48
CA GLY A 565 7.18 4.37 16.21
C GLY A 565 7.43 2.90 16.43
N THR A 566 6.32 2.20 16.36
CA THR A 566 6.18 0.76 16.53
C THR A 566 5.64 0.16 15.22
N MET A 567 5.43 -1.16 15.20
CA MET A 567 4.90 -1.87 14.04
C MET A 567 3.46 -2.35 14.29
N GLY A 568 2.72 -1.64 15.13
CA GLY A 568 1.35 -1.98 15.53
C GLY A 568 1.26 -2.65 16.89
N LEU A 569 0.06 -3.12 17.23
CA LEU A 569 -0.25 -3.79 18.49
C LEU A 569 -0.28 -5.30 18.30
N LEU A 570 0.07 -6.03 19.37
CA LEU A 570 -0.21 -7.43 19.55
C LEU A 570 -1.15 -7.57 20.74
N CYS A 571 -2.42 -7.89 20.49
CA CYS A 571 -3.47 -8.00 21.48
C CYS A 571 -3.63 -9.46 21.94
N ASN A 572 -3.64 -9.70 23.25
CA ASN A 572 -3.95 -11.02 23.79
C ASN A 572 -5.48 -11.25 23.77
N THR A 573 -6.01 -11.69 22.65
CA THR A 573 -7.46 -11.89 22.43
C THR A 573 -8.09 -12.91 23.38
N GLN A 574 -7.30 -13.78 23.99
CA GLN A 574 -7.76 -14.77 24.97
C GLN A 574 -7.82 -14.22 26.40
N HIS A 575 -7.26 -13.03 26.62
CA HIS A 575 -7.25 -12.43 27.95
C HIS A 575 -8.65 -11.92 28.33
N ALA A 576 -9.12 -12.30 29.54
CA ALA A 576 -10.46 -11.96 29.99
C ALA A 576 -10.73 -10.44 30.08
N ALA A 577 -9.69 -9.63 30.20
CA ALA A 577 -9.77 -8.18 30.18
C ALA A 577 -10.30 -7.59 28.85
N LEU A 578 -10.14 -8.30 27.74
CA LEU A 578 -10.63 -7.88 26.41
C LEU A 578 -11.96 -8.51 26.02
N ARG A 579 -12.59 -9.31 26.90
CA ARG A 579 -13.87 -10.02 26.60
C ARG A 579 -15.00 -9.09 26.15
N HIS A 580 -15.04 -7.87 26.66
CA HIS A 580 -16.04 -6.87 26.30
C HIS A 580 -15.51 -5.80 25.33
N PHE A 581 -14.33 -6.01 24.77
CA PHE A 581 -13.72 -5.18 23.74
C PHE A 581 -13.31 -6.06 22.56
N PRO A 582 -14.27 -6.41 21.68
CA PRO A 582 -13.99 -7.32 20.55
C PRO A 582 -12.87 -6.78 19.70
N THR A 583 -11.79 -7.53 19.61
CA THR A 583 -10.58 -7.17 18.87
C THR A 583 -9.92 -8.40 18.27
N GLU A 584 -9.22 -8.19 17.19
CA GLU A 584 -8.26 -9.13 16.63
C GLU A 584 -6.93 -9.06 17.40
N MET A 585 -6.01 -9.97 17.09
CA MET A 585 -4.67 -9.94 17.65
C MET A 585 -3.83 -8.72 17.23
N HIS A 586 -4.30 -7.92 16.28
CA HIS A 586 -3.58 -6.80 15.67
C HIS A 586 -4.36 -5.49 15.77
N SER A 587 -3.67 -4.37 15.50
CA SER A 587 -4.33 -3.06 15.39
C SER A 587 -5.35 -3.05 14.26
N ASN A 588 -6.56 -2.56 14.55
CA ASN A 588 -7.55 -2.22 13.54
C ASN A 588 -8.06 -0.80 13.84
N TRP A 589 -8.92 -0.24 13.01
CA TRP A 589 -9.36 1.16 13.07
C TRP A 589 -9.95 1.58 14.42
N GLN A 590 -10.56 0.67 15.19
CA GLN A 590 -11.05 0.95 16.54
C GLN A 590 -9.96 1.35 17.54
N TRP A 591 -8.70 0.97 17.27
CA TRP A 591 -7.56 1.29 18.13
C TRP A 591 -7.00 2.69 17.90
N TRP A 592 -7.40 3.37 16.83
CA TRP A 592 -6.78 4.64 16.43
C TRP A 592 -6.77 5.67 17.57
N ASN A 593 -7.93 5.97 18.16
CA ASN A 593 -8.03 6.94 19.25
C ASN A 593 -7.31 6.48 20.51
N LEU A 594 -7.30 5.19 20.82
CA LEU A 594 -6.56 4.64 21.97
C LEU A 594 -5.05 4.78 21.77
N VAL A 595 -4.54 4.47 20.58
CA VAL A 595 -3.12 4.58 20.24
C VAL A 595 -2.67 6.04 20.21
N LYS A 596 -3.45 6.93 19.64
CA LYS A 596 -3.13 8.38 19.58
C LYS A 596 -3.12 9.06 20.95
N ARG A 597 -3.68 8.42 21.94
CA ARG A 597 -3.70 8.84 23.35
C ARG A 597 -2.77 7.96 24.22
N SER A 598 -1.73 7.38 23.64
CA SER A 598 -0.87 6.46 24.37
C SER A 598 0.61 6.82 24.33
N LYS A 599 1.32 6.32 25.32
CA LYS A 599 2.75 6.04 25.26
C LYS A 599 2.94 4.52 25.25
N VAL A 600 4.07 4.07 24.75
CA VAL A 600 4.42 2.65 24.76
C VAL A 600 5.54 2.45 25.77
N LEU A 601 5.30 1.65 26.79
CA LEU A 601 6.25 1.43 27.90
C LEU A 601 7.32 0.43 27.48
N VAL A 602 8.58 0.77 27.76
CA VAL A 602 9.72 -0.14 27.59
C VAL A 602 9.93 -0.88 28.90
N VAL A 603 9.77 -2.20 28.89
CA VAL A 603 9.80 -3.02 30.13
C VAL A 603 10.96 -4.02 30.20
N ASP A 604 11.99 -3.83 29.37
CA ASP A 604 13.15 -4.74 29.33
C ASP A 604 13.89 -4.85 30.66
N SER A 605 13.92 -3.77 31.45
CA SER A 605 14.60 -3.70 32.73
C SER A 605 13.75 -4.10 33.92
N LEU A 606 12.45 -4.35 33.70
CA LEU A 606 11.53 -4.72 34.78
C LEU A 606 11.49 -6.24 34.99
N PRO A 607 11.05 -6.70 36.16
CA PRO A 607 10.57 -8.07 36.30
C PRO A 607 9.47 -8.38 35.28
N PRO A 608 9.23 -9.67 34.97
CA PRO A 608 8.19 -10.03 33.98
C PRO A 608 6.83 -9.43 34.33
N VAL A 609 6.15 -8.88 33.35
CA VAL A 609 4.76 -8.41 33.42
C VAL A 609 3.86 -9.31 32.58
N GLU A 610 2.56 -9.34 32.87
CA GLU A 610 1.56 -10.07 32.10
C GLU A 610 0.83 -9.09 31.14
N PRO A 611 1.21 -9.07 29.85
CA PRO A 611 0.66 -8.10 28.91
C PRO A 611 -0.77 -8.49 28.49
N ILE A 612 -1.64 -7.49 28.46
CA ILE A 612 -2.98 -7.54 27.86
C ILE A 612 -2.89 -7.03 26.41
N VAL A 613 -2.14 -5.93 26.24
CA VAL A 613 -1.86 -5.32 24.94
C VAL A 613 -0.37 -5.00 24.85
N GLU A 614 0.32 -5.70 23.97
CA GLU A 614 1.71 -5.41 23.62
C GLU A 614 1.78 -4.44 22.45
N SER A 615 2.90 -3.75 22.30
CA SER A 615 3.25 -3.05 21.06
C SER A 615 4.45 -3.73 20.42
N ILE A 616 4.41 -3.89 19.12
CA ILE A 616 5.50 -4.52 18.37
C ILE A 616 6.56 -3.46 18.11
N ASP A 617 7.79 -3.67 18.62
CA ASP A 617 8.90 -2.77 18.32
C ASP A 617 9.41 -2.98 16.89
N ASN A 618 10.11 -2.00 16.36
CA ASN A 618 10.78 -2.20 15.09
C ASN A 618 11.89 -3.26 15.23
N PHE A 619 12.14 -3.99 14.16
CA PHE A 619 13.02 -5.16 14.15
C PHE A 619 14.51 -4.84 14.32
N THR A 620 14.92 -3.56 14.38
CA THR A 620 16.29 -3.17 14.72
C THR A 620 16.52 -3.01 16.21
N ASN A 621 15.44 -2.83 17.00
CA ASN A 621 15.50 -2.64 18.44
C ASN A 621 14.99 -3.86 19.22
N ASN A 622 13.87 -4.47 18.79
CA ASN A 622 13.25 -5.64 19.45
C ASN A 622 13.17 -5.53 20.97
N ARG A 623 12.72 -4.36 21.49
CA ARG A 623 12.48 -4.16 22.92
C ARG A 623 11.19 -4.83 23.34
N LYS A 624 11.07 -5.17 24.62
CA LYS A 624 9.81 -5.60 25.22
C LYS A 624 8.94 -4.37 25.47
N LEU A 625 7.87 -4.25 24.68
CA LEU A 625 6.99 -3.09 24.69
C LEU A 625 5.59 -3.47 25.13
N VAL A 626 5.00 -2.70 26.05
CA VAL A 626 3.62 -2.93 26.49
C VAL A 626 2.83 -1.63 26.53
N SER A 627 1.54 -1.72 26.22
CA SER A 627 0.59 -0.61 26.32
C SER A 627 -0.40 -0.80 27.46
N VAL A 628 -0.81 -2.04 27.75
CA VAL A 628 -1.67 -2.39 28.88
C VAL A 628 -1.19 -3.71 29.45
N PHE A 629 -1.00 -3.77 30.77
CA PHE A 629 -0.57 -4.99 31.45
C PHE A 629 -1.16 -5.09 32.86
N GLU A 630 -1.18 -6.31 33.41
CA GLU A 630 -1.55 -6.55 34.80
C GLU A 630 -0.38 -7.09 35.62
N THR A 631 -0.39 -6.79 36.92
CA THR A 631 0.60 -7.25 37.87
C THR A 631 0.07 -7.11 39.32
N LYS A 632 0.77 -7.72 40.29
CA LYS A 632 0.65 -7.38 41.72
C LYS A 632 1.65 -6.28 42.05
N CYS A 633 1.29 -5.42 43.01
CA CYS A 633 2.23 -4.47 43.63
C CYS A 633 1.83 -4.28 45.10
N GLY A 634 2.79 -4.37 46.00
CA GLY A 634 2.47 -4.39 47.42
C GLY A 634 1.52 -5.54 47.80
N LYS A 635 0.40 -5.23 48.45
CA LYS A 635 -0.67 -6.18 48.76
C LYS A 635 -1.78 -6.18 47.71
N GLY A 636 -1.76 -5.24 46.79
CA GLY A 636 -2.84 -4.97 45.80
C GLY A 636 -2.62 -5.61 44.45
N LYS A 637 -3.61 -5.39 43.59
CA LYS A 637 -3.62 -5.84 42.20
C LYS A 637 -3.76 -4.64 41.27
N LEU A 638 -2.94 -4.58 40.26
CA LEU A 638 -2.84 -3.45 39.32
C LEU A 638 -3.13 -3.88 37.92
N ILE A 639 -3.96 -3.09 37.19
CA ILE A 639 -3.85 -2.92 35.74
C ILE A 639 -3.24 -1.55 35.47
N MET A 640 -2.15 -1.52 34.72
CA MET A 640 -1.57 -0.29 34.21
C MET A 640 -1.88 -0.13 32.74
N SER A 641 -2.51 1.00 32.38
CA SER A 641 -2.79 1.39 31.00
C SER A 641 -1.95 2.61 30.62
N ALA A 642 -1.06 2.44 29.67
CA ALA A 642 -0.33 3.55 29.06
C ALA A 642 -1.14 4.26 27.96
N MET A 643 -2.36 3.79 27.70
CA MET A 643 -3.38 4.47 26.92
C MET A 643 -4.21 5.32 27.88
N ASP A 644 -4.31 6.63 27.63
CA ASP A 644 -5.06 7.56 28.48
C ASP A 644 -6.56 7.39 28.28
N ILE A 645 -7.18 6.59 29.14
CA ILE A 645 -8.62 6.27 29.10
C ILE A 645 -9.42 7.00 30.18
N LEU A 646 -8.80 7.87 30.96
CA LEU A 646 -9.46 8.57 32.08
C LEU A 646 -9.53 10.10 31.91
N SER A 647 -8.69 10.72 31.05
CA SER A 647 -8.67 12.17 30.85
C SER A 647 -9.86 12.67 30.00
N GLU A 648 -10.00 13.99 29.89
CA GLU A 648 -10.95 14.64 28.96
C GLU A 648 -10.80 14.10 27.51
N GLY A 649 -11.92 13.95 26.82
CA GLY A 649 -11.97 13.32 25.49
C GLY A 649 -11.99 11.79 25.51
N SER A 650 -12.14 11.18 26.70
CA SER A 650 -12.40 9.74 26.86
C SER A 650 -13.88 9.36 26.64
N ASP A 651 -14.71 10.29 26.17
CA ASP A 651 -16.12 10.08 25.81
C ASP A 651 -16.35 9.31 24.52
N LYS A 652 -15.27 8.98 23.78
CA LYS A 652 -15.36 8.18 22.57
C LYS A 652 -15.80 6.75 22.87
N PRO A 653 -16.71 6.16 22.05
CA PRO A 653 -17.27 4.83 22.33
C PRO A 653 -16.21 3.75 22.57
N GLU A 654 -15.11 3.71 21.80
CA GLU A 654 -14.04 2.73 21.94
C GLU A 654 -13.23 2.92 23.22
N ILE A 655 -13.05 4.15 23.70
CA ILE A 655 -12.34 4.44 24.95
C ILE A 655 -13.21 4.03 26.14
N GLN A 656 -14.49 4.38 26.11
CA GLN A 656 -15.46 4.00 27.13
C GLN A 656 -15.63 2.47 27.18
N GLN A 657 -15.65 1.81 26.02
CA GLN A 657 -15.77 0.37 25.94
C GLN A 657 -14.51 -0.34 26.49
N MET A 658 -13.32 0.19 26.24
CA MET A 658 -12.08 -0.33 26.83
C MET A 658 -12.11 -0.20 28.34
N LEU A 659 -12.45 1.00 28.85
CA LEU A 659 -12.58 1.24 30.30
C LEU A 659 -13.59 0.26 30.94
N TYR A 660 -14.76 0.11 30.32
CA TYR A 660 -15.77 -0.84 30.76
C TYR A 660 -15.25 -2.29 30.80
N SER A 661 -14.54 -2.71 29.77
CA SER A 661 -13.98 -4.07 29.68
C SER A 661 -12.96 -4.34 30.79
N LEU A 662 -12.04 -3.40 31.02
CA LEU A 662 -11.01 -3.52 32.07
C LEU A 662 -11.64 -3.53 33.47
N VAL A 663 -12.55 -2.61 33.77
CA VAL A 663 -13.21 -2.51 35.09
C VAL A 663 -14.07 -3.74 35.36
N THR A 664 -14.82 -4.23 34.38
CA THR A 664 -15.63 -5.45 34.49
C THR A 664 -14.74 -6.66 34.79
N TYR A 665 -13.62 -6.78 34.10
CA TYR A 665 -12.63 -7.81 34.37
C TYR A 665 -12.06 -7.71 35.80
N MET A 666 -11.67 -6.51 36.24
CA MET A 666 -11.11 -6.29 37.58
C MET A 666 -12.09 -6.62 38.71
N ASN A 667 -13.41 -6.49 38.46
CA ASN A 667 -14.45 -6.88 39.42
C ASN A 667 -14.78 -8.37 39.40
N SER A 668 -14.22 -9.15 38.46
CA SER A 668 -14.43 -10.58 38.39
C SER A 668 -13.41 -11.37 39.20
N GLU A 669 -13.73 -12.62 39.49
CA GLU A 669 -12.81 -13.58 40.13
C GLU A 669 -11.60 -13.91 39.23
N SER A 670 -11.72 -13.72 37.92
CA SER A 670 -10.66 -13.96 36.95
C SER A 670 -9.49 -12.97 37.10
N PHE A 671 -9.68 -11.84 37.76
CA PHE A 671 -8.60 -10.87 38.01
C PHE A 671 -7.63 -11.39 39.07
N ALA A 672 -6.67 -12.15 38.63
CA ALA A 672 -5.67 -12.79 39.50
C ALA A 672 -4.24 -12.70 38.89
N PRO A 673 -3.65 -11.49 38.81
CA PRO A 673 -2.30 -11.30 38.24
C PRO A 673 -1.29 -12.25 38.86
N ARG A 674 -0.41 -12.84 38.05
CA ARG A 674 0.58 -13.82 38.49
C ARG A 674 1.95 -13.21 38.69
N THR A 675 2.24 -12.10 38.05
CA THR A 675 3.49 -11.36 38.15
C THR A 675 3.49 -10.37 39.34
N MET A 676 4.67 -9.87 39.73
CA MET A 676 4.80 -8.88 40.78
C MET A 676 5.86 -7.84 40.42
N LEU A 677 5.51 -6.58 40.57
CA LEU A 677 6.42 -5.42 40.49
C LEU A 677 6.56 -4.76 41.87
N GLY A 678 7.72 -4.18 42.11
CA GLY A 678 7.94 -3.28 43.26
C GLY A 678 7.40 -1.87 42.97
N GLU A 679 7.26 -1.05 44.02
CA GLU A 679 6.86 0.36 43.86
C GLU A 679 7.84 1.14 42.97
N GLU A 680 9.15 0.89 43.12
CA GLU A 680 10.17 1.56 42.31
C GLU A 680 10.09 1.17 40.83
N ASP A 681 9.67 -0.06 40.53
CA ASP A 681 9.41 -0.48 39.13
C ASP A 681 8.31 0.36 38.53
N ILE A 682 7.19 0.56 39.23
CA ILE A 682 6.07 1.40 38.78
C ILE A 682 6.52 2.86 38.63
N ARG A 683 7.26 3.41 39.63
CA ARG A 683 7.79 4.77 39.57
C ARG A 683 8.75 4.98 38.41
N SER A 684 9.53 3.96 38.06
CA SER A 684 10.47 4.04 36.94
C SER A 684 9.82 4.27 35.57
N LEU A 685 8.54 3.94 35.44
CA LEU A 685 7.72 4.16 34.23
C LEU A 685 7.14 5.59 34.14
N ILE A 686 7.25 6.37 35.22
CA ILE A 686 6.70 7.69 35.35
C ILE A 686 7.81 8.75 35.29
N LEU A 687 7.59 9.83 34.56
CA LEU A 687 8.46 11.00 34.58
C LEU A 687 8.24 11.75 35.91
N LYS A 688 9.30 12.05 36.63
CA LYS A 688 9.22 12.91 37.80
C LYS A 688 8.73 14.29 37.37
N ASN A 689 7.75 14.81 38.11
CA ASN A 689 7.10 16.10 37.85
C ASN A 689 8.09 17.25 38.17
N GLU A 690 9.04 17.54 37.29
CA GLU A 690 9.90 18.72 37.36
C GLU A 690 9.49 19.80 36.34
N GLY A 691 8.22 19.97 36.07
CA GLY A 691 7.69 21.15 35.35
C GLY A 691 8.25 21.39 33.93
N LYS A 692 9.05 20.49 33.39
CA LYS A 692 9.57 20.54 32.03
C LYS A 692 8.88 19.46 31.19
N VAL A 693 7.95 19.91 30.38
CA VAL A 693 7.48 19.13 29.23
C VAL A 693 8.71 18.87 28.36
N ILE A 694 9.29 17.66 28.45
CA ILE A 694 10.20 17.20 27.42
C ILE A 694 9.31 16.84 26.23
N GLU A 695 9.05 17.83 25.40
CA GLU A 695 8.58 17.58 24.05
C GLU A 695 9.64 16.70 23.36
N THR A 696 9.40 15.41 23.33
CA THR A 696 10.02 14.57 22.31
C THR A 696 9.40 15.00 20.98
N LYS A 697 10.00 16.01 20.37
CA LYS A 697 9.62 16.44 19.03
C LYS A 697 9.77 15.23 18.15
N ALA A 698 8.64 14.65 17.72
CA ALA A 698 8.62 13.71 16.62
C ALA A 698 9.38 14.40 15.48
N THR A 699 10.55 13.87 15.14
CA THR A 699 11.23 14.29 13.93
C THR A 699 10.43 13.71 12.79
N SER A 700 9.45 14.46 12.28
CA SER A 700 8.86 14.18 10.99
C SER A 700 10.00 14.01 10.00
N ILE A 701 10.01 12.90 9.24
CA ILE A 701 10.88 12.71 8.09
C ILE A 701 10.67 13.85 7.06
N TYR A 702 9.59 14.60 7.21
CA TYR A 702 9.15 15.71 6.37
C TYR A 702 9.48 17.10 6.94
N ARG A 703 10.34 17.21 7.96
CA ARG A 703 10.84 18.51 8.43
C ARG A 703 11.71 19.16 7.37
N GLY A 704 11.13 20.08 6.67
CA GLY A 704 11.73 20.86 5.57
C GLY A 704 10.73 21.12 4.45
N LEU A 705 9.52 20.63 4.59
CA LEU A 705 8.44 20.83 3.62
C LEU A 705 7.34 21.80 4.12
N ASP A 706 7.52 22.37 5.35
CA ASP A 706 6.68 23.44 5.88
C ASP A 706 7.17 24.81 5.36
#